data_dfd1a65023e46fd777d2c9b2f190e90d
#
_entry.id   dfd1a65023e46fd777d2c9b2f190e90d
#
_cell.length_a   1.000
_cell.length_b   1.000
_cell.length_c   1.000
_cell.angle_alpha   90.00
_cell.angle_beta   90.00
_cell.angle_gamma   90.00
#
_symmetry.space_group_name_H-M   'P 1'
#
loop_
_entity.id
_entity.type
_entity.pdbx_description
1 polymer ?
#
loop_
_entity_poly.entity_id
_entity_poly.type
_entity_poly.pdbx_seq_one_letter_code
_entity_poly.pdbx_strand_id
1 'polypeptide(L)'
;MIEPSQNLQEIFEKSINVAQSLGHEYITIEHIIFSIMNNEESYKLLESFGADATFIKTNIEHYLKHSLNDIKTTGANNKPKKTNSVERLLNRCFTQVLFSGRQRMEIADVIISVLSEKNSFGYYFLTKGGVTKEKFIKYFQENVQIPEDEPVETRVVASNQVDRILNQFCTNLSLKAKQRKIDPVIGREEEIEKIQLVLARRNKANVLMVGDPGVGKTAIAEGLAKKIHDKKVPKFIQDHQVYTLDISALLAGSKYRGDFEERVKAVFAALEKKGKIILFIDEAHMMQGAGSSSQGSNDMANMLKPMLTKGVIKLIASTTWEEYRKHFESDRALMRRFQRVTIDEPTAEMAVKILKGLKKYYESHHNVKISDAAIDQAVKLSIKYMADKKLPDKAIDIIDCASARYKLKDDESMEGIEQIVDIEQVTYELSKMINMPLETVTQKESKNLSDLDQQLKGVVYGQDNAVESLLDKIFVSQAGMKAPNKPIGSFLFLGPTGCGKTETAKQLADKMGMQLVRFDMGEYQEQHSVARLIGAPPGYVGYEDNAGALITKLQEHPNCILLLDEIEKAHQNVSNVLLAFMDNGFVTGSNGKVADGRNSILIMTSNLGAADNELNTIGFGDLEKEGEDDKAIKKYFSPEFRNRLDAVIKFSKLSNETVLQIVKKFIADLNNQLKDKGIEILLNAKSTRWLADRGYDKKMGARPLARLIDQEIKSPLSRRVLFGDLVDGGRVTVDVVDDKLDFTVSEIPKPLTKEQKKLLKISKAATTRDEEHVELQNQINQS
;
A
#
# COMPACT_ATOMS: atom_id res chain seq x y z
N MET A 1 6.61 29.60 5.28
CA MET A 1 5.38 29.98 6.03
C MET A 1 5.03 31.39 5.59
N ILE A 2 3.79 31.69 5.25
CA ILE A 2 3.39 33.08 4.88
C ILE A 2 3.18 33.83 6.17
N GLU A 3 3.89 34.95 6.34
CA GLU A 3 3.80 35.79 7.53
C GLU A 3 3.19 37.15 7.18
N PRO A 4 2.41 37.77 8.06
CA PRO A 4 1.95 39.14 7.85
C PRO A 4 3.15 40.09 7.94
N SER A 5 3.14 41.18 7.12
CA SER A 5 4.15 42.23 7.23
C SER A 5 4.08 42.90 8.62
N GLN A 6 5.18 43.50 9.04
CA GLN A 6 5.28 44.11 10.36
C GLN A 6 4.16 45.17 10.56
N ASN A 7 3.91 46.01 9.54
CA ASN A 7 2.82 46.99 9.56
C ASN A 7 1.45 46.35 9.70
N LEU A 8 1.23 45.19 9.08
CA LEU A 8 -0.03 44.46 9.16
C LEU A 8 -0.23 43.82 10.54
N GLN A 9 0.84 43.33 11.17
CA GLN A 9 0.80 42.82 12.56
C GLN A 9 0.37 43.91 13.52
N GLU A 10 0.96 45.11 13.41
CA GLU A 10 0.58 46.26 14.22
C GLU A 10 -0.88 46.68 14.04
N ILE A 11 -1.40 46.62 12.82
CA ILE A 11 -2.80 46.90 12.50
C ILE A 11 -3.73 45.87 13.19
N PHE A 12 -3.37 44.59 13.16
CA PHE A 12 -4.16 43.57 13.86
C PHE A 12 -4.15 43.77 15.36
N GLU A 13 -3.01 44.10 15.98
CA GLU A 13 -2.93 44.42 17.41
C GLU A 13 -3.76 45.67 17.78
N LYS A 14 -3.67 46.71 16.95
CA LYS A 14 -4.51 47.90 17.10
C LYS A 14 -6.01 47.61 16.98
N SER A 15 -6.37 46.68 16.08
CA SER A 15 -7.79 46.27 15.92
C SER A 15 -8.33 45.56 17.18
N ILE A 16 -7.48 44.76 17.84
CA ILE A 16 -7.82 44.10 19.10
C ILE A 16 -8.01 45.16 20.20
N ASN A 17 -7.07 46.12 20.29
CA ASN A 17 -7.11 47.17 21.28
C ASN A 17 -8.33 48.10 21.11
N VAL A 18 -8.69 48.42 19.86
CA VAL A 18 -9.89 49.18 19.53
C VAL A 18 -11.15 48.44 19.97
N ALA A 19 -11.28 47.15 19.66
CA ALA A 19 -12.41 46.36 20.11
C ALA A 19 -12.53 46.30 21.65
N GLN A 20 -11.40 46.17 22.34
CA GLN A 20 -11.35 46.17 23.81
C GLN A 20 -11.75 47.54 24.39
N SER A 21 -11.24 48.67 23.83
CA SER A 21 -11.55 50.01 24.29
C SER A 21 -13.02 50.37 24.11
N LEU A 22 -13.69 49.82 23.10
CA LEU A 22 -15.11 49.99 22.84
C LEU A 22 -16.01 49.02 23.62
N GLY A 23 -15.40 48.07 24.36
CA GLY A 23 -16.12 47.05 25.12
C GLY A 23 -16.79 45.97 24.25
N HIS A 24 -16.30 45.71 23.05
CA HIS A 24 -16.87 44.74 22.12
C HIS A 24 -16.35 43.33 22.40
N GLU A 25 -17.25 42.34 22.42
CA GLU A 25 -16.90 40.91 22.59
C GLU A 25 -16.23 40.32 21.37
N TYR A 26 -16.52 40.85 20.17
CA TYR A 26 -16.04 40.31 18.90
C TYR A 26 -15.26 41.35 18.10
N ILE A 27 -14.19 40.86 17.41
CA ILE A 27 -13.49 41.65 16.41
C ILE A 27 -14.19 41.42 15.07
N THR A 28 -14.66 42.50 14.46
CA THR A 28 -15.30 42.50 13.14
C THR A 28 -14.37 43.07 12.07
N ILE A 29 -14.75 42.94 10.78
CA ILE A 29 -14.02 43.50 9.64
C ILE A 29 -13.86 45.01 9.78
N GLU A 30 -14.86 45.70 10.34
CA GLU A 30 -14.89 47.16 10.52
C GLU A 30 -13.81 47.62 11.50
N HIS A 31 -13.49 46.83 12.55
CA HIS A 31 -12.37 47.13 13.45
C HIS A 31 -11.03 47.11 12.74
N ILE A 32 -10.85 46.11 11.81
CA ILE A 32 -9.63 46.00 11.00
C ILE A 32 -9.51 47.19 10.07
N ILE A 33 -10.58 47.57 9.35
CA ILE A 33 -10.54 48.70 8.43
C ILE A 33 -10.30 50.01 9.19
N PHE A 34 -10.94 50.22 10.38
CA PHE A 34 -10.70 51.40 11.20
C PHE A 34 -9.23 51.50 11.60
N SER A 35 -8.61 50.38 11.96
CA SER A 35 -7.18 50.34 12.28
C SER A 35 -6.28 50.60 11.07
N ILE A 36 -6.67 50.12 9.87
CA ILE A 36 -6.05 50.48 8.61
C ILE A 36 -6.12 51.99 8.34
N MET A 37 -7.29 52.61 8.54
CA MET A 37 -7.51 54.04 8.33
C MET A 37 -6.79 54.92 9.34
N ASN A 38 -6.39 54.39 10.50
CA ASN A 38 -5.57 55.07 11.51
C ASN A 38 -4.06 54.86 11.32
N ASN A 39 -3.64 54.10 10.33
CA ASN A 39 -2.24 53.94 9.94
C ASN A 39 -1.91 54.97 8.84
N GLU A 40 -0.89 55.81 9.04
CA GLU A 40 -0.54 56.90 8.11
C GLU A 40 -0.20 56.40 6.70
N GLU A 41 0.52 55.32 6.57
CA GLU A 41 0.91 54.74 5.27
C GLU A 41 -0.33 54.25 4.52
N SER A 42 -1.22 53.54 5.20
CA SER A 42 -2.45 53.02 4.62
C SER A 42 -3.45 54.14 4.26
N TYR A 43 -3.51 55.18 5.08
CA TYR A 43 -4.32 56.36 4.78
C TYR A 43 -3.83 57.07 3.51
N LYS A 44 -2.51 57.34 3.41
CA LYS A 44 -1.89 57.94 2.22
C LYS A 44 -2.05 57.07 0.96
N LEU A 45 -1.98 55.74 1.11
CA LEU A 45 -2.20 54.80 0.01
C LEU A 45 -3.62 54.96 -0.59
N LEU A 46 -4.64 55.03 0.26
CA LEU A 46 -6.02 55.17 -0.20
C LEU A 46 -6.30 56.59 -0.77
N GLU A 47 -5.67 57.60 -0.21
CA GLU A 47 -5.76 58.97 -0.70
C GLU A 47 -5.10 59.13 -2.08
N SER A 48 -3.92 58.54 -2.25
CA SER A 48 -3.22 58.51 -3.56
C SER A 48 -3.92 57.63 -4.61
N PHE A 49 -4.71 56.63 -4.20
CA PHE A 49 -5.63 55.92 -5.05
C PHE A 49 -6.80 56.78 -5.56
N GLY A 50 -7.06 57.89 -4.89
CA GLY A 50 -8.20 58.82 -5.18
C GLY A 50 -9.49 58.44 -4.42
N ALA A 51 -9.37 57.71 -3.31
CA ALA A 51 -10.49 57.42 -2.42
C ALA A 51 -10.73 58.58 -1.44
N ASP A 52 -11.97 58.78 -1.05
CA ASP A 52 -12.31 59.68 0.02
C ASP A 52 -12.02 58.99 1.39
N ALA A 53 -10.72 59.03 1.78
CA ALA A 53 -10.22 58.40 3.00
C ALA A 53 -10.89 59.03 4.25
N THR A 54 -11.21 60.33 4.24
CA THR A 54 -11.88 61.05 5.33
C THR A 54 -13.29 60.52 5.53
N PHE A 55 -14.04 60.37 4.44
CA PHE A 55 -15.38 59.79 4.45
C PHE A 55 -15.37 58.36 5.06
N ILE A 56 -14.45 57.52 4.59
CA ILE A 56 -14.33 56.12 5.04
C ILE A 56 -14.04 56.09 6.54
N LYS A 57 -13.04 56.86 7.00
CA LYS A 57 -12.61 56.90 8.41
C LYS A 57 -13.75 57.37 9.35
N THR A 58 -14.38 58.47 9.02
CA THR A 58 -15.44 59.08 9.88
C THR A 58 -16.67 58.18 9.98
N ASN A 59 -17.08 57.57 8.88
CA ASN A 59 -18.27 56.71 8.87
C ASN A 59 -18.02 55.37 9.58
N ILE A 60 -16.85 54.77 9.46
CA ILE A 60 -16.49 53.55 10.18
C ILE A 60 -16.39 53.82 11.66
N GLU A 61 -15.79 54.96 12.06
CA GLU A 61 -15.72 55.37 13.46
C GLU A 61 -17.11 55.53 14.07
N HIS A 62 -17.98 56.26 13.37
CA HIS A 62 -19.37 56.44 13.80
C HIS A 62 -20.12 55.10 13.91
N TYR A 63 -19.92 54.19 12.96
CA TYR A 63 -20.53 52.87 12.96
C TYR A 63 -20.05 52.01 14.15
N LEU A 64 -18.75 52.00 14.45
CA LEU A 64 -18.20 51.26 15.59
C LEU A 64 -18.69 51.77 16.92
N LYS A 65 -18.89 53.12 17.08
CA LYS A 65 -19.31 53.72 18.33
C LYS A 65 -20.82 53.62 18.59
N HIS A 66 -21.64 53.67 17.54
CA HIS A 66 -23.09 53.85 17.69
C HIS A 66 -23.94 52.69 17.19
N SER A 67 -23.45 51.86 16.24
CA SER A 67 -24.27 50.82 15.59
C SER A 67 -24.00 49.41 16.10
N LEU A 68 -22.89 49.17 16.80
CA LEU A 68 -22.49 47.83 17.29
C LEU A 68 -22.81 47.65 18.80
N ASN A 69 -23.95 48.14 19.26
CA ASN A 69 -24.35 47.99 20.66
C ASN A 69 -24.63 46.55 21.09
N ASP A 70 -25.07 45.71 20.16
CA ASP A 70 -25.43 44.31 20.41
C ASP A 70 -24.23 43.39 20.76
N ILE A 71 -23.00 43.83 20.48
CA ILE A 71 -21.77 43.08 20.79
C ILE A 71 -21.00 43.68 21.98
N LYS A 72 -21.56 44.67 22.68
CA LYS A 72 -20.96 45.25 23.90
C LYS A 72 -21.13 44.30 25.07
N THR A 73 -20.06 44.08 25.83
CA THR A 73 -20.06 43.25 27.03
C THR A 73 -19.75 44.11 28.26
N THR A 74 -20.36 43.80 29.39
CA THR A 74 -20.17 44.50 30.67
C THR A 74 -19.03 43.95 31.55
N GLY A 75 -18.25 42.99 31.05
CA GLY A 75 -17.17 42.31 31.76
C GLY A 75 -15.80 42.94 31.54
N ALA A 76 -15.14 43.38 32.60
CA ALA A 76 -13.87 44.16 32.56
C ALA A 76 -12.61 43.42 32.08
N ASN A 77 -12.68 42.14 31.66
CA ASN A 77 -11.47 41.35 31.32
C ASN A 77 -11.63 40.37 30.15
N ASN A 78 -12.44 40.72 29.15
CA ASN A 78 -12.69 39.83 28.04
C ASN A 78 -11.75 40.11 26.83
N LYS A 79 -10.92 39.13 26.40
CA LYS A 79 -10.18 39.23 25.14
C LYS A 79 -11.20 39.06 24.01
N PRO A 80 -11.31 40.02 23.05
CA PRO A 80 -12.28 39.92 21.97
C PRO A 80 -12.01 38.70 21.08
N LYS A 81 -13.08 37.98 20.72
CA LYS A 81 -13.01 36.79 19.83
C LYS A 81 -13.11 37.22 18.36
N LYS A 82 -12.48 36.49 17.48
CA LYS A 82 -12.61 36.73 16.04
C LYS A 82 -13.97 36.24 15.54
N THR A 83 -14.64 37.04 14.69
CA THR A 83 -15.86 36.61 14.00
C THR A 83 -15.51 35.65 12.84
N ASN A 84 -16.45 34.78 12.45
CA ASN A 84 -16.33 33.94 11.29
C ASN A 84 -16.02 34.70 9.97
N SER A 85 -16.48 35.96 9.90
CA SER A 85 -16.20 36.83 8.73
C SER A 85 -14.74 37.27 8.71
N VAL A 86 -14.15 37.56 9.87
CA VAL A 86 -12.71 37.86 10.00
C VAL A 86 -11.86 36.64 9.66
N GLU A 87 -12.25 35.44 10.10
CA GLU A 87 -11.54 34.21 9.75
C GLU A 87 -11.58 33.94 8.26
N ARG A 88 -12.75 34.07 7.63
CA ARG A 88 -12.86 33.94 6.16
C ARG A 88 -12.01 34.96 5.43
N LEU A 89 -11.99 36.21 5.90
CA LEU A 89 -11.15 37.25 5.33
C LEU A 89 -9.67 36.90 5.42
N LEU A 90 -9.18 36.47 6.56
CA LEU A 90 -7.77 36.09 6.76
C LEU A 90 -7.39 34.87 5.90
N ASN A 91 -8.24 33.86 5.83
CA ASN A 91 -8.02 32.68 4.98
C ASN A 91 -7.98 33.06 3.49
N ARG A 92 -8.80 33.99 3.06
CA ARG A 92 -8.78 34.51 1.69
C ARG A 92 -7.51 35.30 1.39
N CYS A 93 -7.08 36.17 2.32
CA CYS A 93 -5.80 36.87 2.20
C CYS A 93 -4.64 35.89 2.08
N PHE A 94 -4.60 34.90 2.98
CA PHE A 94 -3.56 33.86 2.95
C PHE A 94 -3.55 33.13 1.61
N THR A 95 -4.72 32.69 1.15
CA THR A 95 -4.88 32.00 -0.13
C THR A 95 -4.42 32.89 -1.32
N GLN A 96 -4.79 34.17 -1.31
CA GLN A 96 -4.41 35.12 -2.33
C GLN A 96 -2.90 35.36 -2.39
N VAL A 97 -2.26 35.52 -1.24
CA VAL A 97 -0.79 35.68 -1.14
C VAL A 97 -0.07 34.41 -1.58
N LEU A 98 -0.58 33.23 -1.18
CA LEU A 98 -0.05 31.92 -1.62
C LEU A 98 -0.07 31.80 -3.15
N PHE A 99 -1.21 32.15 -3.77
CA PHE A 99 -1.36 32.08 -5.23
C PHE A 99 -0.55 33.16 -5.98
N SER A 100 -0.26 34.29 -5.32
CA SER A 100 0.61 35.32 -5.93
C SER A 100 2.12 35.01 -5.78
N GLY A 101 2.48 33.89 -5.16
CA GLY A 101 3.88 33.49 -4.97
C GLY A 101 4.65 34.36 -3.98
N ARG A 102 3.98 35.24 -3.21
CA ARG A 102 4.60 36.09 -2.21
C ARG A 102 4.71 35.37 -0.88
N GLN A 103 5.74 35.70 -0.11
CA GLN A 103 5.95 35.13 1.22
C GLN A 103 5.40 35.99 2.36
N ARG A 104 4.97 37.24 2.05
CA ARG A 104 4.44 38.18 3.03
C ARG A 104 3.08 38.70 2.64
N MET A 105 2.19 38.80 3.61
CA MET A 105 0.86 39.37 3.48
C MET A 105 0.92 40.87 3.76
N GLU A 106 0.39 41.67 2.83
CA GLU A 106 0.42 43.13 2.90
C GLU A 106 -0.99 43.72 3.19
N ILE A 107 -1.03 44.99 3.58
CA ILE A 107 -2.29 45.72 3.89
C ILE A 107 -3.24 45.72 2.70
N ALA A 108 -2.71 45.84 1.49
CA ALA A 108 -3.49 45.82 0.25
C ALA A 108 -4.25 44.49 0.04
N ASP A 109 -3.66 43.35 0.45
CA ASP A 109 -4.32 42.05 0.38
C ASP A 109 -5.56 41.99 1.28
N VAL A 110 -5.47 42.61 2.45
CA VAL A 110 -6.59 42.73 3.38
C VAL A 110 -7.70 43.61 2.77
N ILE A 111 -7.37 44.77 2.18
CA ILE A 111 -8.34 45.65 1.54
C ILE A 111 -9.04 44.94 0.38
N ILE A 112 -8.30 44.23 -0.49
CA ILE A 112 -8.85 43.45 -1.61
C ILE A 112 -9.78 42.34 -1.12
N SER A 113 -9.43 41.70 -0.02
CA SER A 113 -10.26 40.65 0.60
C SER A 113 -11.53 41.20 1.23
N VAL A 114 -11.47 42.39 1.84
CA VAL A 114 -12.67 43.09 2.35
C VAL A 114 -13.61 43.45 1.19
N LEU A 115 -13.08 43.92 0.07
CA LEU A 115 -13.87 44.24 -1.14
C LEU A 115 -14.52 42.99 -1.77
N SER A 116 -14.22 41.79 -1.30
CA SER A 116 -14.88 40.56 -1.68
C SER A 116 -16.00 40.13 -0.70
N GLU A 117 -16.12 40.76 0.48
CA GLU A 117 -17.15 40.49 1.50
C GLU A 117 -18.32 41.46 1.34
N LYS A 118 -19.14 41.27 0.30
CA LYS A 118 -20.24 42.16 -0.09
C LYS A 118 -21.28 42.45 1.01
N ASN A 119 -21.38 41.57 2.00
CA ASN A 119 -22.33 41.68 3.10
C ASN A 119 -21.75 42.35 4.35
N SER A 120 -20.56 43.00 4.26
CA SER A 120 -19.96 43.74 5.38
C SER A 120 -20.17 45.25 5.20
N PHE A 121 -20.30 45.96 6.30
CA PHE A 121 -20.28 47.42 6.29
C PHE A 121 -18.93 47.99 5.87
N GLY A 122 -17.86 47.22 6.14
CA GLY A 122 -16.53 47.51 5.59
C GLY A 122 -16.48 47.61 4.08
N TYR A 123 -17.09 46.65 3.39
CA TYR A 123 -17.27 46.71 1.91
C TYR A 123 -18.07 47.96 1.48
N TYR A 124 -19.18 48.20 2.18
CA TYR A 124 -20.06 49.33 1.87
C TYR A 124 -19.32 50.67 1.95
N PHE A 125 -18.60 50.94 3.06
CA PHE A 125 -17.88 52.19 3.25
C PHE A 125 -16.72 52.38 2.29
N LEU A 126 -15.96 51.30 2.01
CA LEU A 126 -14.89 51.37 1.03
C LEU A 126 -15.42 51.65 -0.40
N THR A 127 -16.53 51.01 -0.79
CA THR A 127 -17.13 51.22 -2.11
C THR A 127 -17.73 52.61 -2.23
N LYS A 128 -18.38 53.11 -1.21
CA LYS A 128 -18.93 54.49 -1.18
C LYS A 128 -17.83 55.55 -1.17
N GLY A 129 -16.68 55.26 -0.54
CA GLY A 129 -15.49 56.11 -0.58
C GLY A 129 -14.70 56.01 -1.93
N GLY A 130 -15.25 55.31 -2.93
CA GLY A 130 -14.66 55.23 -4.28
C GLY A 130 -13.71 54.07 -4.51
N VAL A 131 -13.49 53.16 -3.54
CA VAL A 131 -12.60 52.02 -3.67
C VAL A 131 -13.37 50.84 -4.26
N THR A 132 -13.12 50.55 -5.54
CA THR A 132 -13.65 49.35 -6.21
C THR A 132 -12.57 48.32 -6.40
N LYS A 133 -12.93 47.03 -6.27
CA LYS A 133 -11.97 45.92 -6.28
C LYS A 133 -11.09 45.92 -7.53
N GLU A 134 -11.69 46.07 -8.70
CA GLU A 134 -10.98 46.06 -10.00
C GLU A 134 -9.99 47.19 -10.13
N LYS A 135 -10.41 48.42 -9.82
CA LYS A 135 -9.55 49.60 -9.88
C LYS A 135 -8.43 49.56 -8.85
N PHE A 136 -8.70 49.06 -7.64
CA PHE A 136 -7.72 48.99 -6.57
C PHE A 136 -6.67 47.91 -6.87
N ILE A 137 -7.05 46.73 -7.41
CA ILE A 137 -6.11 45.70 -7.84
C ILE A 137 -5.17 46.26 -8.93
N LYS A 138 -5.74 46.97 -9.95
CA LYS A 138 -4.95 47.56 -11.02
C LYS A 138 -3.96 48.58 -10.50
N TYR A 139 -4.43 49.51 -9.66
CA TYR A 139 -3.58 50.51 -9.00
C TYR A 139 -2.46 49.89 -8.18
N PHE A 140 -2.78 48.84 -7.40
CA PHE A 140 -1.78 48.16 -6.57
C PHE A 140 -0.74 47.44 -7.42
N GLN A 141 -1.14 46.85 -8.56
CA GLN A 141 -0.22 46.21 -9.51
C GLN A 141 0.70 47.20 -10.23
N GLU A 142 0.23 48.43 -10.44
CA GLU A 142 0.98 49.49 -11.16
C GLU A 142 1.94 50.26 -10.23
N ASN A 143 1.64 50.38 -8.92
CA ASN A 143 2.36 51.28 -7.99
C ASN A 143 3.16 50.59 -6.87
N VAL A 144 3.09 49.28 -6.71
CA VAL A 144 3.91 48.57 -5.71
C VAL A 144 5.20 48.12 -6.39
N GLN A 145 6.28 48.89 -6.17
CA GLN A 145 7.65 48.43 -6.37
C GLN A 145 7.98 47.38 -5.34
N ILE A 146 8.30 46.17 -5.78
CA ILE A 146 8.90 45.12 -4.97
C ILE A 146 10.34 45.56 -4.66
N PRO A 147 10.84 45.49 -3.42
CA PRO A 147 12.24 45.77 -3.12
C PRO A 147 13.13 44.82 -3.93
N GLU A 148 13.99 45.43 -4.76
CA GLU A 148 15.02 44.76 -5.55
C GLU A 148 16.16 44.33 -4.64
N ASP A 149 16.47 43.05 -4.60
CA ASP A 149 17.83 42.52 -4.44
C ASP A 149 18.06 41.49 -5.53
N GLU A 150 18.59 41.97 -6.63
CA GLU A 150 19.51 41.44 -7.65
C GLU A 150 19.21 42.00 -9.06
N PRO A 151 20.24 42.27 -9.90
CA PRO A 151 20.09 43.11 -11.09
C PRO A 151 19.59 42.34 -12.29
N VAL A 152 18.61 42.87 -12.97
CA VAL A 152 18.05 42.32 -14.21
C VAL A 152 17.83 43.36 -15.28
N GLU A 153 18.32 43.02 -16.43
CA GLU A 153 18.07 43.69 -17.71
C GLU A 153 16.62 43.70 -18.13
N THR A 154 16.16 44.83 -18.51
CA THR A 154 14.84 45.20 -19.03
C THR A 154 14.52 44.48 -20.34
N ARG A 155 13.54 43.62 -20.37
CA ARG A 155 12.68 43.36 -21.54
C ARG A 155 11.42 42.59 -21.15
N VAL A 156 10.22 43.21 -21.46
CA VAL A 156 8.98 42.57 -21.88
C VAL A 156 7.82 42.53 -20.88
N VAL A 157 6.97 43.52 -20.91
CA VAL A 157 5.66 43.55 -20.21
C VAL A 157 4.60 42.58 -20.81
N ALA A 158 4.80 42.09 -22.02
CA ALA A 158 3.87 41.15 -22.68
C ALA A 158 4.22 39.66 -22.45
N SER A 159 5.48 39.32 -22.10
CA SER A 159 5.89 37.94 -21.81
C SER A 159 5.50 37.50 -20.38
N ASN A 160 5.41 38.44 -19.46
CA ASN A 160 5.13 38.14 -18.05
C ASN A 160 3.73 37.50 -17.83
N GLN A 161 2.73 37.81 -18.62
CA GLN A 161 1.39 37.23 -18.46
C GLN A 161 1.31 35.79 -19.01
N VAL A 162 2.00 35.52 -20.12
CA VAL A 162 2.10 34.17 -20.69
C VAL A 162 2.87 33.24 -19.74
N ASP A 163 4.01 33.69 -19.22
CA ASP A 163 4.83 32.91 -18.31
C ASP A 163 4.14 32.69 -16.94
N ARG A 164 3.34 33.65 -16.45
CA ARG A 164 2.53 33.46 -15.23
C ARG A 164 1.50 32.37 -15.39
N ILE A 165 0.74 32.34 -16.50
CA ILE A 165 -0.26 31.31 -16.78
C ILE A 165 0.43 29.94 -16.89
N LEU A 166 1.55 29.85 -17.62
CA LEU A 166 2.28 28.61 -17.78
C LEU A 166 2.88 28.10 -16.47
N ASN A 167 3.46 28.97 -15.64
CA ASN A 167 4.01 28.57 -14.32
C ASN A 167 2.93 28.16 -13.32
N GLN A 168 1.69 28.62 -13.49
CA GLN A 168 0.57 28.24 -12.63
C GLN A 168 0.05 26.82 -12.93
N PHE A 169 0.02 26.41 -14.20
CA PHE A 169 -0.61 25.17 -14.65
C PHE A 169 0.36 24.19 -15.33
N CYS A 170 1.58 24.62 -15.61
CA CYS A 170 2.59 23.82 -16.30
C CYS A 170 3.93 23.86 -15.57
N THR A 171 4.64 22.75 -15.57
CA THR A 171 6.03 22.68 -15.13
C THR A 171 6.95 22.72 -16.35
N ASN A 172 7.92 23.63 -16.37
CA ASN A 172 8.90 23.73 -17.45
C ASN A 172 10.04 22.70 -17.25
N LEU A 173 10.00 21.59 -17.98
CA LEU A 173 11.02 20.54 -17.93
C LEU A 173 12.36 21.02 -18.52
N SER A 174 12.33 21.89 -19.54
CA SER A 174 13.57 22.45 -20.11
C SER A 174 14.32 23.33 -19.09
N LEU A 175 13.61 24.04 -18.22
CA LEU A 175 14.21 24.80 -17.13
C LEU A 175 14.79 23.86 -16.05
N LYS A 176 14.05 22.80 -15.68
CA LYS A 176 14.56 21.76 -14.76
C LYS A 176 15.83 21.10 -15.31
N ALA A 177 15.87 20.82 -16.63
CA ALA A 177 17.06 20.27 -17.28
C ALA A 177 18.27 21.22 -17.17
N LYS A 178 18.05 22.54 -17.41
CA LYS A 178 19.08 23.59 -17.26
C LYS A 178 19.59 23.66 -15.81
N GLN A 179 18.72 23.49 -14.82
CA GLN A 179 19.07 23.47 -13.39
C GLN A 179 19.68 22.15 -12.91
N ARG A 180 19.88 21.17 -13.80
CA ARG A 180 20.36 19.81 -13.48
C ARG A 180 19.51 19.08 -12.45
N LYS A 181 18.20 19.36 -12.40
CA LYS A 181 17.23 18.74 -11.51
C LYS A 181 16.49 17.55 -12.17
N ILE A 182 16.99 17.06 -13.30
CA ILE A 182 16.46 15.90 -14.01
C ILE A 182 17.49 14.79 -13.95
N ASP A 183 17.05 13.63 -13.51
CA ASP A 183 17.86 12.42 -13.48
C ASP A 183 18.24 11.94 -14.88
N PRO A 184 19.37 11.25 -15.06
CA PRO A 184 19.73 10.71 -16.34
C PRO A 184 18.80 9.59 -16.76
N VAL A 185 18.31 9.64 -17.99
CA VAL A 185 17.56 8.52 -18.59
C VAL A 185 18.52 7.61 -19.32
N ILE A 186 18.52 6.35 -18.93
CA ILE A 186 19.46 5.33 -19.37
C ILE A 186 18.68 4.18 -19.98
N GLY A 187 19.13 3.66 -21.14
CA GLY A 187 18.58 2.47 -21.75
C GLY A 187 17.20 2.65 -22.38
N ARG A 188 16.83 3.89 -22.73
CA ARG A 188 15.57 4.24 -23.42
C ARG A 188 15.83 5.00 -24.71
N GLU A 189 17.00 4.76 -25.30
CA GLU A 189 17.40 5.43 -26.53
C GLU A 189 16.48 5.14 -27.70
N GLU A 190 16.05 3.88 -27.85
CA GLU A 190 15.15 3.45 -28.93
C GLU A 190 13.75 4.07 -28.80
N GLU A 191 13.21 4.11 -27.59
CA GLU A 191 11.90 4.70 -27.35
C GLU A 191 11.92 6.21 -27.58
N ILE A 192 12.98 6.89 -27.15
CA ILE A 192 13.17 8.31 -27.44
C ILE A 192 13.31 8.56 -28.94
N GLU A 193 14.03 7.72 -29.67
CA GLU A 193 14.17 7.82 -31.13
C GLU A 193 12.81 7.62 -31.81
N LYS A 194 12.03 6.62 -31.41
CA LYS A 194 10.67 6.41 -31.89
C LYS A 194 9.77 7.64 -31.65
N ILE A 195 9.87 8.25 -30.46
CA ILE A 195 9.15 9.49 -30.14
C ILE A 195 9.59 10.63 -31.06
N GLN A 196 10.89 10.83 -31.26
CA GLN A 196 11.43 11.86 -32.15
C GLN A 196 10.95 11.66 -33.59
N LEU A 197 10.94 10.41 -34.07
CA LEU A 197 10.45 10.05 -35.38
C LEU A 197 8.96 10.42 -35.57
N VAL A 198 8.13 10.15 -34.56
CA VAL A 198 6.72 10.53 -34.58
C VAL A 198 6.56 12.05 -34.58
N LEU A 199 7.30 12.76 -33.74
CA LEU A 199 7.27 14.23 -33.67
C LEU A 199 7.76 14.90 -34.98
N ALA A 200 8.56 14.21 -35.80
CA ALA A 200 9.00 14.69 -37.12
C ALA A 200 7.96 14.55 -38.22
N ARG A 201 6.90 13.78 -38.00
CA ARG A 201 5.88 13.51 -39.02
C ARG A 201 5.05 14.77 -39.37
N ARG A 202 4.64 14.88 -40.59
CA ARG A 202 3.72 15.95 -41.02
C ARG A 202 2.31 15.76 -40.46
N ASN A 203 1.83 14.51 -40.45
CA ASN A 203 0.52 14.14 -39.94
C ASN A 203 0.70 13.19 -38.74
N LYS A 204 -0.16 13.25 -37.74
CA LYS A 204 -0.09 12.47 -36.52
C LYS A 204 1.24 12.69 -35.77
N ALA A 205 1.65 13.94 -35.64
CA ALA A 205 2.88 14.32 -34.94
C ALA A 205 2.74 14.34 -33.41
N ASN A 206 1.74 13.64 -32.86
CA ASN A 206 1.52 13.52 -31.43
C ASN A 206 1.73 12.06 -30.99
N VAL A 207 2.32 11.91 -29.82
CA VAL A 207 2.71 10.61 -29.26
C VAL A 207 1.77 10.24 -28.12
N LEU A 208 1.28 9.00 -28.11
CA LEU A 208 0.65 8.40 -26.95
C LEU A 208 1.53 7.24 -26.45
N MET A 209 2.22 7.46 -25.35
CA MET A 209 2.99 6.43 -24.66
C MET A 209 2.05 5.55 -23.85
N VAL A 210 2.06 4.24 -24.12
CA VAL A 210 1.26 3.26 -23.40
C VAL A 210 2.17 2.22 -22.79
N GLY A 211 2.03 1.98 -21.50
CA GLY A 211 2.82 0.98 -20.77
C GLY A 211 2.34 0.85 -19.33
N ASP A 212 2.76 -0.21 -18.68
CA ASP A 212 2.38 -0.47 -17.27
C ASP A 212 2.87 0.65 -16.34
N PRO A 213 2.28 0.80 -15.13
CA PRO A 213 2.82 1.70 -14.12
C PRO A 213 4.25 1.29 -13.75
N GLY A 214 5.13 2.26 -13.44
CA GLY A 214 6.50 2.00 -12.99
C GLY A 214 7.52 1.63 -14.09
N VAL A 215 7.14 1.58 -15.40
CA VAL A 215 8.11 1.31 -16.48
C VAL A 215 8.95 2.53 -16.90
N GLY A 216 8.70 3.72 -16.34
CA GLY A 216 9.48 4.93 -16.56
C GLY A 216 8.98 5.82 -17.69
N LYS A 217 7.67 5.89 -17.95
CA LYS A 217 7.06 6.78 -18.98
C LYS A 217 7.40 8.26 -18.76
N THR A 218 7.24 8.75 -17.55
CA THR A 218 7.56 10.14 -17.16
C THR A 218 9.05 10.46 -17.34
N ALA A 219 9.93 9.50 -16.95
CA ALA A 219 11.37 9.64 -17.12
C ALA A 219 11.77 9.79 -18.61
N ILE A 220 11.07 9.14 -19.55
CA ILE A 220 11.34 9.30 -20.99
C ILE A 220 11.07 10.73 -21.45
N ALA A 221 9.98 11.37 -20.97
CA ALA A 221 9.67 12.77 -21.31
C ALA A 221 10.72 13.73 -20.71
N GLU A 222 11.16 13.49 -19.49
CA GLU A 222 12.24 14.23 -18.84
C GLU A 222 13.58 14.04 -19.56
N GLY A 223 13.90 12.80 -19.97
CA GLY A 223 15.07 12.49 -20.77
C GLY A 223 15.08 13.15 -22.13
N LEU A 224 13.93 13.27 -22.79
CA LEU A 224 13.81 14.03 -24.02
C LEU A 224 14.09 15.52 -23.79
N ALA A 225 13.57 16.11 -22.71
CA ALA A 225 13.84 17.51 -22.35
C ALA A 225 15.34 17.73 -22.08
N LYS A 226 16.02 16.80 -21.41
CA LYS A 226 17.47 16.83 -21.18
C LYS A 226 18.26 16.70 -22.49
N LYS A 227 17.90 15.75 -23.38
CA LYS A 227 18.53 15.61 -24.70
C LYS A 227 18.35 16.87 -25.57
N ILE A 228 17.22 17.55 -25.48
CA ILE A 228 16.97 18.82 -26.18
C ILE A 228 17.89 19.91 -25.62
N HIS A 229 18.00 20.02 -24.30
CA HIS A 229 18.92 20.96 -23.66
C HIS A 229 20.38 20.70 -24.04
N ASP A 230 20.82 19.47 -24.08
CA ASP A 230 22.16 19.05 -24.46
C ASP A 230 22.41 19.12 -25.98
N LYS A 231 21.41 19.53 -26.77
CA LYS A 231 21.43 19.57 -28.24
C LYS A 231 21.71 18.21 -28.90
N LYS A 232 21.42 17.11 -28.20
CA LYS A 232 21.57 15.72 -28.69
C LYS A 232 20.30 15.19 -29.36
N VAL A 233 19.64 16.06 -30.11
CA VAL A 233 18.40 15.77 -30.83
C VAL A 233 18.46 16.33 -32.24
N PRO A 234 17.64 15.86 -33.20
CA PRO A 234 17.55 16.40 -34.53
C PRO A 234 17.23 17.92 -34.55
N LYS A 235 17.76 18.63 -35.56
CA LYS A 235 17.64 20.11 -35.67
C LYS A 235 16.21 20.63 -35.56
N PHE A 236 15.20 19.88 -36.03
CA PHE A 236 13.82 20.33 -36.04
C PHE A 236 13.18 20.47 -34.65
N ILE A 237 13.75 19.86 -33.61
CA ILE A 237 13.26 19.95 -32.22
C ILE A 237 14.25 20.59 -31.26
N GLN A 238 15.46 20.99 -31.70
CA GLN A 238 16.49 21.54 -30.82
C GLN A 238 16.07 22.83 -30.08
N ASP A 239 15.20 23.63 -30.72
CA ASP A 239 14.73 24.90 -30.15
C ASP A 239 13.40 24.76 -29.39
N HIS A 240 12.88 23.54 -29.23
CA HIS A 240 11.61 23.34 -28.55
C HIS A 240 11.81 23.32 -27.04
N GLN A 241 10.84 23.92 -26.33
CA GLN A 241 10.74 23.80 -24.87
C GLN A 241 9.73 22.72 -24.50
N VAL A 242 10.06 21.92 -23.48
CA VAL A 242 9.18 20.88 -22.99
C VAL A 242 8.48 21.35 -21.72
N TYR A 243 7.17 21.30 -21.73
CA TYR A 243 6.31 21.62 -20.58
C TYR A 243 5.49 20.41 -20.19
N THR A 244 5.34 20.16 -18.89
CA THR A 244 4.37 19.18 -18.36
C THR A 244 3.14 19.93 -17.90
N LEU A 245 1.96 19.50 -18.36
CA LEU A 245 0.67 20.02 -17.91
C LEU A 245 0.22 19.34 -16.63
N ASP A 246 -0.18 20.14 -15.64
CA ASP A 246 -0.79 19.66 -14.41
C ASP A 246 -2.32 19.77 -14.52
N ILE A 247 -2.98 18.64 -14.81
CA ILE A 247 -4.43 18.56 -14.90
C ILE A 247 -5.09 18.82 -13.55
N SER A 248 -4.47 18.36 -12.47
CA SER A 248 -4.98 18.55 -11.11
C SER A 248 -5.01 20.03 -10.72
N ALA A 249 -3.99 20.80 -11.10
CA ALA A 249 -3.94 22.24 -10.90
C ALA A 249 -5.03 22.97 -11.69
N LEU A 250 -5.37 22.49 -12.90
CA LEU A 250 -6.46 23.05 -13.71
C LEU A 250 -7.84 22.84 -13.05
N LEU A 251 -8.05 21.68 -12.43
CA LEU A 251 -9.31 21.32 -11.75
C LEU A 251 -9.44 22.00 -10.39
N ALA A 252 -8.32 22.23 -9.68
CA ALA A 252 -8.32 22.79 -8.34
C ALA A 252 -9.01 24.16 -8.28
N GLY A 253 -10.05 24.28 -7.43
CA GLY A 253 -10.79 25.52 -7.19
C GLY A 253 -11.73 25.96 -8.33
N SER A 254 -11.96 25.14 -9.36
CA SER A 254 -13.02 25.38 -10.34
C SER A 254 -14.35 24.92 -9.74
N LYS A 255 -15.23 25.87 -9.38
CA LYS A 255 -16.60 25.57 -8.88
C LYS A 255 -17.58 25.33 -10.01
N TYR A 256 -17.35 25.94 -11.16
CA TYR A 256 -18.19 25.87 -12.33
C TYR A 256 -17.39 25.35 -13.53
N ARG A 257 -18.07 24.60 -14.39
CA ARG A 257 -17.51 24.06 -15.63
C ARG A 257 -16.85 25.14 -16.52
N GLY A 258 -17.45 26.33 -16.60
CA GLY A 258 -16.91 27.47 -17.39
C GLY A 258 -15.52 27.90 -16.91
N ASP A 259 -15.25 27.85 -15.60
CA ASP A 259 -13.95 28.25 -15.03
C ASP A 259 -12.82 27.32 -15.53
N PHE A 260 -13.10 26.02 -15.57
CA PHE A 260 -12.15 25.02 -16.09
C PHE A 260 -11.88 25.22 -17.59
N GLU A 261 -12.95 25.41 -18.39
CA GLU A 261 -12.82 25.63 -19.83
C GLU A 261 -12.03 26.90 -20.14
N GLU A 262 -12.23 27.99 -19.38
CA GLU A 262 -11.49 29.24 -19.55
C GLU A 262 -10.00 29.07 -19.23
N ARG A 263 -9.67 28.35 -18.15
CA ARG A 263 -8.28 28.05 -17.77
C ARG A 263 -7.56 27.22 -18.83
N VAL A 264 -8.21 26.17 -19.32
CA VAL A 264 -7.68 25.32 -20.38
C VAL A 264 -7.40 26.14 -21.63
N LYS A 265 -8.37 27.00 -22.08
CA LYS A 265 -8.19 27.90 -23.21
C LYS A 265 -7.05 28.89 -23.00
N ALA A 266 -6.94 29.47 -21.80
CA ALA A 266 -5.87 30.41 -21.46
C ALA A 266 -4.48 29.76 -21.52
N VAL A 267 -4.34 28.53 -20.98
CA VAL A 267 -3.08 27.77 -21.04
C VAL A 267 -2.68 27.48 -22.48
N PHE A 268 -3.62 27.01 -23.30
CA PHE A 268 -3.31 26.69 -24.70
C PHE A 268 -3.00 27.95 -25.52
N ALA A 269 -3.71 29.06 -25.33
CA ALA A 269 -3.38 30.32 -25.94
C ALA A 269 -1.98 30.84 -25.54
N ALA A 270 -1.59 30.63 -24.29
CA ALA A 270 -0.26 30.94 -23.81
C ALA A 270 0.84 30.06 -24.47
N LEU A 271 0.57 28.76 -24.63
CA LEU A 271 1.46 27.82 -25.32
C LEU A 271 1.59 28.17 -26.83
N GLU A 272 0.48 28.49 -27.50
CA GLU A 272 0.50 28.93 -28.91
C GLU A 272 1.32 30.22 -29.13
N LYS A 273 1.17 31.20 -28.23
CA LYS A 273 1.95 32.46 -28.30
C LYS A 273 3.44 32.26 -28.12
N LYS A 274 3.83 31.28 -27.25
CA LYS A 274 5.23 30.99 -27.00
C LYS A 274 5.91 30.25 -28.16
N GLY A 275 5.17 29.42 -28.90
CA GLY A 275 5.63 28.66 -30.07
C GLY A 275 6.71 27.65 -29.77
N LYS A 276 7.01 26.73 -30.68
CA LYS A 276 8.04 25.68 -30.56
C LYS A 276 7.97 24.91 -29.21
N ILE A 277 6.80 24.40 -28.86
CA ILE A 277 6.54 23.70 -27.60
C ILE A 277 6.25 22.23 -27.84
N ILE A 278 6.78 21.39 -26.96
CA ILE A 278 6.36 20.01 -26.73
C ILE A 278 5.66 19.98 -25.39
N LEU A 279 4.36 19.70 -25.40
CA LEU A 279 3.55 19.55 -24.21
C LEU A 279 3.52 18.08 -23.80
N PHE A 280 3.93 17.77 -22.58
CA PHE A 280 3.80 16.46 -21.98
C PHE A 280 2.58 16.45 -21.06
N ILE A 281 1.73 15.43 -21.19
CA ILE A 281 0.59 15.17 -20.31
C ILE A 281 0.75 13.77 -19.73
N ASP A 282 1.05 13.72 -18.43
CA ASP A 282 1.06 12.45 -17.71
C ASP A 282 -0.37 12.07 -17.31
N GLU A 283 -0.63 10.78 -17.17
CA GLU A 283 -1.95 10.24 -16.85
C GLU A 283 -3.05 10.82 -17.75
N ALA A 284 -2.82 10.80 -19.07
CA ALA A 284 -3.65 11.46 -20.04
C ALA A 284 -5.12 10.99 -20.06
N HIS A 285 -5.44 9.87 -19.43
CA HIS A 285 -6.82 9.42 -19.22
C HIS A 285 -7.63 10.41 -18.37
N MET A 286 -6.98 11.18 -17.49
CA MET A 286 -7.64 12.25 -16.74
C MET A 286 -8.22 13.36 -17.61
N MET A 287 -7.79 13.48 -18.88
CA MET A 287 -8.38 14.42 -19.83
C MET A 287 -9.83 14.07 -20.20
N GLN A 288 -10.18 12.78 -20.09
CA GLN A 288 -11.55 12.31 -20.30
C GLN A 288 -12.29 12.35 -18.96
N GLY A 289 -13.41 13.00 -18.92
CA GLY A 289 -14.16 13.21 -17.67
C GLY A 289 -13.80 14.47 -16.89
N ALA A 290 -12.66 15.11 -17.16
CA ALA A 290 -12.33 16.40 -16.57
C ALA A 290 -13.33 17.46 -17.02
N GLY A 291 -14.20 17.91 -16.10
CA GLY A 291 -15.24 18.92 -16.37
C GLY A 291 -16.62 18.34 -16.74
N SER A 292 -16.84 17.02 -16.72
CA SER A 292 -18.15 16.42 -17.00
C SER A 292 -18.95 16.15 -15.72
N SER A 293 -20.13 16.77 -15.60
CA SER A 293 -21.22 16.25 -14.78
C SER A 293 -22.13 15.40 -15.67
N SER A 294 -22.16 14.13 -15.42
CA SER A 294 -23.08 13.05 -15.80
C SER A 294 -23.87 13.04 -17.14
N GLN A 295 -23.65 13.89 -18.14
CA GLN A 295 -24.30 13.78 -19.48
C GLN A 295 -23.85 14.79 -20.55
N GLY A 296 -22.64 15.33 -20.55
CA GLY A 296 -22.25 16.33 -21.54
C GLY A 296 -20.89 16.08 -22.19
N SER A 297 -20.87 16.05 -23.52
CA SER A 297 -19.75 15.68 -24.42
C SER A 297 -18.59 16.67 -24.55
N ASN A 298 -18.32 17.54 -23.58
CA ASN A 298 -17.25 18.54 -23.66
C ASN A 298 -16.13 18.28 -22.65
N ASP A 299 -15.42 17.20 -22.86
CA ASP A 299 -14.22 16.87 -22.10
C ASP A 299 -13.02 17.69 -22.62
N MET A 300 -11.98 17.85 -21.77
CA MET A 300 -10.72 18.46 -22.18
C MET A 300 -10.15 17.83 -23.46
N ALA A 301 -10.38 16.53 -23.66
CA ALA A 301 -10.02 15.82 -24.89
C ALA A 301 -10.65 16.43 -26.14
N ASN A 302 -11.91 16.87 -26.07
CA ASN A 302 -12.60 17.53 -27.19
C ASN A 302 -12.04 18.93 -27.47
N MET A 303 -11.62 19.66 -26.44
CA MET A 303 -10.99 20.99 -26.59
C MET A 303 -9.59 20.90 -27.21
N LEU A 304 -8.88 19.79 -26.99
CA LEU A 304 -7.57 19.51 -27.59
C LEU A 304 -7.66 19.17 -29.09
N LYS A 305 -8.75 18.55 -29.55
CA LYS A 305 -8.88 18.05 -30.94
C LYS A 305 -8.59 19.12 -32.03
N PRO A 306 -9.06 20.37 -31.93
CA PRO A 306 -8.74 21.43 -32.91
C PRO A 306 -7.26 21.80 -32.91
N MET A 307 -6.61 21.83 -31.73
CA MET A 307 -5.22 22.25 -31.60
C MET A 307 -4.24 21.20 -32.12
N LEU A 308 -4.55 19.91 -31.84
CA LEU A 308 -3.80 18.77 -32.39
C LEU A 308 -3.88 18.75 -33.93
N THR A 309 -4.94 19.31 -34.51
CA THR A 309 -5.11 19.37 -35.98
C THR A 309 -4.29 20.49 -36.58
N LYS A 310 -4.17 21.64 -35.91
CA LYS A 310 -3.35 22.77 -36.36
C LYS A 310 -1.86 22.51 -36.36
N GLY A 311 -1.38 21.56 -35.53
CA GLY A 311 0.02 21.16 -35.46
C GLY A 311 0.98 22.21 -34.87
N VAL A 312 0.47 23.25 -34.22
CA VAL A 312 1.25 24.34 -33.62
C VAL A 312 1.97 23.86 -32.36
N ILE A 313 1.33 22.96 -31.60
CA ILE A 313 1.85 22.35 -30.40
C ILE A 313 2.04 20.85 -30.66
N LYS A 314 3.19 20.30 -30.31
CA LYS A 314 3.46 18.86 -30.33
C LYS A 314 3.11 18.28 -28.97
N LEU A 315 2.35 17.20 -28.96
CA LEU A 315 1.86 16.58 -27.72
C LEU A 315 2.48 15.19 -27.51
N ILE A 316 2.95 14.97 -26.30
CA ILE A 316 3.32 13.65 -25.79
C ILE A 316 2.38 13.37 -24.61
N ALA A 317 1.61 12.32 -24.68
CA ALA A 317 0.69 11.88 -23.64
C ALA A 317 1.13 10.51 -23.11
N SER A 318 0.98 10.26 -21.82
CA SER A 318 1.26 8.94 -21.22
C SER A 318 0.01 8.37 -20.56
N THR A 319 -0.15 7.05 -20.64
CA THR A 319 -1.26 6.32 -20.00
C THR A 319 -0.87 4.87 -19.72
N THR A 320 -1.67 4.17 -18.92
CA THR A 320 -1.52 2.72 -18.71
C THR A 320 -2.30 1.93 -19.76
N TRP A 321 -2.03 0.60 -19.86
CA TRP A 321 -2.78 -0.28 -20.75
C TRP A 321 -4.26 -0.38 -20.38
N GLU A 322 -4.58 -0.40 -19.09
CA GLU A 322 -5.95 -0.46 -18.58
C GLU A 322 -6.72 0.78 -18.99
N GLU A 323 -6.16 1.97 -18.69
CA GLU A 323 -6.76 3.25 -18.99
C GLU A 323 -6.85 3.54 -20.50
N TYR A 324 -5.85 3.03 -21.26
CA TYR A 324 -5.88 3.09 -22.71
C TYR A 324 -7.10 2.37 -23.29
N ARG A 325 -7.36 1.13 -22.85
CA ARG A 325 -8.52 0.36 -23.31
C ARG A 325 -9.83 1.01 -22.89
N LYS A 326 -9.91 1.49 -21.67
CA LYS A 326 -11.11 2.07 -21.07
C LYS A 326 -11.48 3.43 -21.72
N HIS A 327 -10.50 4.28 -21.97
CA HIS A 327 -10.73 5.66 -22.33
C HIS A 327 -10.33 6.00 -23.78
N PHE A 328 -9.20 5.55 -24.28
CA PHE A 328 -8.68 5.99 -25.59
C PHE A 328 -9.12 5.10 -26.74
N GLU A 329 -9.21 3.80 -26.57
CA GLU A 329 -9.50 2.87 -27.66
C GLU A 329 -10.87 3.10 -28.29
N SER A 330 -11.85 3.53 -27.50
CA SER A 330 -13.20 3.87 -27.93
C SER A 330 -13.28 5.19 -28.71
N ASP A 331 -12.41 6.20 -28.42
CA ASP A 331 -12.38 7.48 -29.12
C ASP A 331 -11.53 7.44 -30.40
N ARG A 332 -12.13 6.92 -31.48
CA ARG A 332 -11.49 6.86 -32.80
C ARG A 332 -11.05 8.23 -33.33
N ALA A 333 -11.71 9.32 -32.94
CA ALA A 333 -11.41 10.67 -33.41
C ALA A 333 -10.13 11.21 -32.77
N LEU A 334 -9.92 10.93 -31.49
CA LEU A 334 -8.69 11.25 -30.77
C LEU A 334 -7.53 10.38 -31.28
N MET A 335 -7.76 9.06 -31.40
CA MET A 335 -6.73 8.11 -31.83
C MET A 335 -6.19 8.34 -33.25
N ARG A 336 -6.98 8.93 -34.13
CA ARG A 336 -6.50 9.35 -35.46
C ARG A 336 -5.42 10.44 -35.42
N ARG A 337 -5.28 11.15 -34.31
CA ARG A 337 -4.32 12.25 -34.12
C ARG A 337 -3.08 11.87 -33.34
N PHE A 338 -3.09 10.71 -32.70
CA PHE A 338 -1.98 10.18 -31.94
C PHE A 338 -1.32 8.97 -32.67
N GLN A 339 0.00 8.83 -32.50
CA GLN A 339 0.71 7.61 -32.76
C GLN A 339 1.03 6.94 -31.43
N ARG A 340 0.58 5.71 -31.28
CA ARG A 340 0.91 4.90 -30.09
C ARG A 340 2.36 4.46 -30.14
N VAL A 341 3.06 4.62 -29.00
CA VAL A 341 4.39 4.10 -28.71
C VAL A 341 4.28 3.29 -27.44
N THR A 342 4.57 1.99 -27.53
CA THR A 342 4.56 1.09 -26.37
C THR A 342 5.86 1.24 -25.59
N ILE A 343 5.73 1.32 -24.27
CA ILE A 343 6.84 1.36 -23.34
C ILE A 343 6.79 0.08 -22.51
N ASP A 344 7.68 -0.85 -22.84
CA ASP A 344 7.72 -2.14 -22.20
C ASP A 344 8.61 -2.13 -20.94
N GLU A 345 8.39 -3.11 -20.05
CA GLU A 345 9.25 -3.35 -18.88
C GLU A 345 10.68 -3.64 -19.35
N PRO A 346 11.72 -2.96 -18.80
CA PRO A 346 13.10 -3.21 -19.19
C PRO A 346 13.55 -4.61 -18.75
N THR A 347 14.49 -5.20 -19.50
CA THR A 347 15.13 -6.46 -19.07
C THR A 347 15.89 -6.29 -17.76
N ALA A 348 16.13 -7.38 -17.03
CA ALA A 348 16.90 -7.36 -15.79
C ALA A 348 18.27 -6.67 -15.95
N GLU A 349 18.99 -6.99 -17.03
CA GLU A 349 20.29 -6.38 -17.34
C GLU A 349 20.19 -4.89 -17.57
N MET A 350 19.12 -4.45 -18.25
CA MET A 350 18.87 -3.03 -18.48
C MET A 350 18.48 -2.31 -17.20
N ALA A 351 17.67 -2.92 -16.34
CA ALA A 351 17.32 -2.38 -15.03
C ALA A 351 18.56 -2.18 -14.15
N VAL A 352 19.49 -3.13 -14.13
CA VAL A 352 20.78 -2.98 -13.45
C VAL A 352 21.56 -1.77 -13.99
N LYS A 353 21.63 -1.59 -15.32
CA LYS A 353 22.30 -0.43 -15.93
C LYS A 353 21.63 0.89 -15.53
N ILE A 354 20.29 0.90 -15.50
CA ILE A 354 19.50 2.09 -15.05
C ILE A 354 19.88 2.43 -13.61
N LEU A 355 19.81 1.46 -12.70
CA LEU A 355 20.10 1.70 -11.28
C LEU A 355 21.57 2.12 -11.07
N LYS A 356 22.53 1.50 -11.76
CA LYS A 356 23.95 1.92 -11.69
C LYS A 356 24.15 3.35 -12.17
N GLY A 357 23.38 3.80 -13.15
CA GLY A 357 23.43 5.18 -13.60
C GLY A 357 22.75 6.18 -12.66
N LEU A 358 21.73 5.74 -11.91
CA LEU A 358 21.05 6.54 -10.90
C LEU A 358 21.76 6.52 -9.54
N LYS A 359 22.63 5.56 -9.29
CA LYS A 359 23.37 5.31 -8.05
C LYS A 359 23.91 6.60 -7.39
N LYS A 360 24.63 7.41 -8.15
CA LYS A 360 25.24 8.64 -7.63
C LYS A 360 24.23 9.66 -7.10
N TYR A 361 23.02 9.70 -7.67
CA TYR A 361 21.96 10.61 -7.25
C TYR A 361 21.37 10.16 -5.92
N TYR A 362 21.11 8.86 -5.76
CA TYR A 362 20.63 8.28 -4.49
C TYR A 362 21.70 8.34 -3.40
N GLU A 363 22.98 8.05 -3.73
CA GLU A 363 24.11 8.21 -2.80
C GLU A 363 24.22 9.64 -2.28
N SER A 364 24.11 10.63 -3.18
CA SER A 364 24.17 12.05 -2.80
C SER A 364 22.94 12.48 -1.98
N HIS A 365 21.74 11.97 -2.29
CA HIS A 365 20.52 12.33 -1.57
C HIS A 365 20.47 11.76 -0.16
N HIS A 366 20.90 10.51 0.02
CA HIS A 366 20.86 9.81 1.31
C HIS A 366 22.17 9.89 2.10
N ASN A 367 23.23 10.42 1.51
CA ASN A 367 24.58 10.46 2.08
C ASN A 367 25.12 9.07 2.47
N VAL A 368 24.92 8.09 1.58
CA VAL A 368 25.34 6.67 1.75
C VAL A 368 26.09 6.21 0.51
N LYS A 369 26.83 5.11 0.62
CA LYS A 369 27.37 4.38 -0.53
C LYS A 369 26.51 3.16 -0.82
N ILE A 370 26.31 2.87 -2.10
CA ILE A 370 25.51 1.71 -2.55
C ILE A 370 26.47 0.75 -3.25
N SER A 371 26.54 -0.50 -2.82
CA SER A 371 27.36 -1.49 -3.50
C SER A 371 26.72 -1.92 -4.82
N ASP A 372 27.52 -2.28 -5.81
CA ASP A 372 26.99 -2.80 -7.08
C ASP A 372 26.28 -4.16 -6.87
N ALA A 373 26.75 -4.94 -5.91
CA ALA A 373 26.12 -6.19 -5.50
C ALA A 373 24.72 -5.97 -4.93
N ALA A 374 24.49 -4.89 -4.17
CA ALA A 374 23.17 -4.50 -3.67
C ALA A 374 22.22 -4.19 -4.83
N ILE A 375 22.69 -3.50 -5.86
CA ILE A 375 21.88 -3.18 -7.06
C ILE A 375 21.48 -4.47 -7.80
N ASP A 376 22.45 -5.34 -8.09
CA ASP A 376 22.19 -6.60 -8.76
C ASP A 376 21.21 -7.47 -7.97
N GLN A 377 21.35 -7.51 -6.65
CA GLN A 377 20.45 -8.25 -5.77
C GLN A 377 19.06 -7.62 -5.69
N ALA A 378 18.94 -6.28 -5.63
CA ALA A 378 17.65 -5.59 -5.63
C ALA A 378 16.83 -5.92 -6.89
N VAL A 379 17.47 -5.90 -8.06
CA VAL A 379 16.81 -6.29 -9.32
C VAL A 379 16.39 -7.76 -9.30
N LYS A 380 17.29 -8.67 -8.91
CA LYS A 380 17.01 -10.11 -8.86
C LYS A 380 15.87 -10.46 -7.92
N LEU A 381 15.92 -9.91 -6.70
CA LEU A 381 14.89 -10.17 -5.69
C LEU A 381 13.56 -9.51 -6.02
N SER A 382 13.56 -8.30 -6.59
CA SER A 382 12.32 -7.64 -7.02
C SER A 382 11.60 -8.43 -8.12
N ILE A 383 12.34 -9.04 -9.05
CA ILE A 383 11.75 -9.91 -10.08
C ILE A 383 11.14 -11.16 -9.44
N LYS A 384 11.85 -11.76 -8.47
CA LYS A 384 11.41 -13.02 -7.83
C LYS A 384 10.18 -12.83 -6.96
N TYR A 385 10.10 -11.72 -6.19
CA TYR A 385 9.12 -11.57 -5.13
C TYR A 385 8.08 -10.46 -5.34
N MET A 386 8.31 -9.50 -6.26
CA MET A 386 7.39 -8.40 -6.53
C MET A 386 6.85 -8.49 -7.97
N ALA A 387 5.96 -9.45 -8.19
CA ALA A 387 5.39 -9.70 -9.52
C ALA A 387 4.34 -8.66 -9.93
N ASP A 388 3.70 -8.02 -8.97
CA ASP A 388 2.67 -6.99 -9.13
C ASP A 388 3.20 -5.65 -9.62
N LYS A 389 4.47 -5.35 -9.35
CA LYS A 389 5.17 -4.14 -9.77
C LYS A 389 6.12 -4.39 -10.94
N LYS A 390 6.45 -3.33 -11.68
CA LYS A 390 7.32 -3.40 -12.85
C LYS A 390 8.69 -2.79 -12.61
N LEU A 391 9.69 -3.29 -13.33
CA LEU A 391 11.01 -2.68 -13.41
C LEU A 391 10.94 -1.37 -14.22
N PRO A 392 11.80 -0.37 -13.93
CA PRO A 392 12.82 -0.35 -12.88
C PRO A 392 12.30 0.06 -11.50
N ASP A 393 11.07 0.56 -11.41
CA ASP A 393 10.48 1.22 -10.25
C ASP A 393 10.56 0.35 -8.99
N LYS A 394 10.14 -0.92 -9.06
CA LYS A 394 10.22 -1.85 -7.92
C LYS A 394 11.63 -2.06 -7.35
N ALA A 395 12.66 -2.02 -8.19
CA ALA A 395 14.03 -2.17 -7.73
C ALA A 395 14.59 -0.85 -7.20
N ILE A 396 14.15 0.28 -7.75
CA ILE A 396 14.45 1.62 -7.25
C ILE A 396 13.85 1.79 -5.85
N ASP A 397 12.58 1.44 -5.65
CA ASP A 397 11.90 1.50 -4.35
C ASP A 397 12.70 0.78 -3.25
N ILE A 398 13.21 -0.42 -3.55
CA ILE A 398 13.99 -1.21 -2.57
C ILE A 398 15.29 -0.48 -2.20
N ILE A 399 16.03 0.04 -3.18
CA ILE A 399 17.29 0.76 -2.96
C ILE A 399 17.04 2.07 -2.21
N ASP A 400 15.99 2.80 -2.57
CA ASP A 400 15.62 4.06 -1.92
C ASP A 400 15.24 3.84 -0.46
N CYS A 401 14.38 2.84 -0.16
CA CYS A 401 14.02 2.48 1.21
C CYS A 401 15.22 1.98 2.03
N ALA A 402 16.09 1.13 1.44
CA ALA A 402 17.27 0.65 2.11
C ALA A 402 18.23 1.79 2.46
N SER A 403 18.36 2.78 1.56
CA SER A 403 19.18 3.97 1.77
C SER A 403 18.56 4.91 2.80
N ALA A 404 17.24 5.14 2.74
CA ALA A 404 16.51 6.01 3.65
C ALA A 404 16.58 5.53 5.11
N ARG A 405 16.67 4.20 5.34
CA ARG A 405 16.76 3.62 6.68
C ARG A 405 17.97 4.10 7.45
N TYR A 406 19.07 4.41 6.78
CA TYR A 406 20.26 4.96 7.44
C TYR A 406 20.01 6.34 8.02
N LYS A 407 19.17 7.17 7.36
CA LYS A 407 18.76 8.47 7.93
C LYS A 407 17.94 8.36 9.21
N LEU A 408 17.24 7.23 9.42
CA LEU A 408 16.49 6.99 10.64
C LEU A 408 17.33 6.46 11.80
N LYS A 409 18.57 6.05 11.51
CA LYS A 409 19.54 5.58 12.50
C LYS A 409 20.62 6.64 12.84
N ASP A 410 20.39 7.90 12.44
CA ASP A 410 21.28 9.03 12.77
C ASP A 410 21.29 9.27 14.30
N ASP A 411 21.97 8.37 15.01
CA ASP A 411 22.45 8.60 16.37
C ASP A 411 23.78 9.36 16.27
N GLU A 412 23.96 10.37 17.12
CA GLU A 412 25.19 11.19 17.25
C GLU A 412 26.48 10.35 17.41
N SER A 413 26.34 9.04 17.65
CA SER A 413 27.46 8.09 17.79
C SER A 413 28.08 7.60 16.48
N MET A 414 27.52 7.96 15.30
CA MET A 414 27.97 7.48 13.97
C MET A 414 28.53 8.57 13.06
N GLU A 415 28.80 9.76 13.57
CA GLU A 415 29.48 10.80 12.80
C GLU A 415 30.88 10.32 12.34
N GLY A 416 31.05 10.17 11.03
CA GLY A 416 32.33 9.80 10.39
C GLY A 416 32.45 8.36 9.89
N ILE A 417 31.42 7.50 10.03
CA ILE A 417 31.42 6.16 9.46
C ILE A 417 30.70 6.18 8.11
N GLU A 418 31.41 5.85 7.03
CA GLU A 418 30.80 5.72 5.69
C GLU A 418 29.77 4.60 5.68
N GLN A 419 28.50 4.96 5.57
CA GLN A 419 27.38 4.01 5.60
C GLN A 419 27.24 3.35 4.22
N ILE A 420 27.29 2.02 4.19
CA ILE A 420 27.24 1.25 2.94
C ILE A 420 25.96 0.44 2.90
N VAL A 421 25.15 0.64 1.84
CA VAL A 421 24.01 -0.21 1.52
C VAL A 421 24.52 -1.42 0.74
N ASP A 422 24.44 -2.59 1.35
CA ASP A 422 24.87 -3.85 0.76
C ASP A 422 23.68 -4.85 0.66
N ILE A 423 23.97 -6.08 0.27
CA ILE A 423 23.00 -7.15 0.05
C ILE A 423 22.08 -7.36 1.27
N GLU A 424 22.65 -7.30 2.48
CA GLU A 424 21.87 -7.53 3.71
C GLU A 424 20.76 -6.50 3.91
N GLN A 425 21.06 -5.21 3.68
CA GLN A 425 20.09 -4.12 3.84
C GLN A 425 18.99 -4.22 2.80
N VAL A 426 19.36 -4.50 1.54
CA VAL A 426 18.41 -4.70 0.44
C VAL A 426 17.47 -5.88 0.75
N THR A 427 18.02 -6.99 1.23
CA THR A 427 17.25 -8.18 1.56
C THR A 427 16.32 -7.93 2.75
N TYR A 428 16.79 -7.20 3.76
CA TYR A 428 16.00 -6.82 4.93
C TYR A 428 14.81 -5.92 4.54
N GLU A 429 15.04 -4.89 3.70
CA GLU A 429 13.95 -4.02 3.27
C GLU A 429 12.93 -4.75 2.42
N LEU A 430 13.40 -5.59 1.48
CA LEU A 430 12.49 -6.41 0.71
C LEU A 430 11.62 -7.30 1.61
N SER A 431 12.23 -7.98 2.61
CA SER A 431 11.48 -8.84 3.53
C SER A 431 10.35 -8.09 4.24
N LYS A 432 10.60 -6.82 4.59
CA LYS A 432 9.58 -5.93 5.17
C LYS A 432 8.49 -5.53 4.19
N MET A 433 8.87 -5.18 2.94
CA MET A 433 7.94 -4.77 1.90
C MET A 433 6.95 -5.88 1.52
N ILE A 434 7.43 -7.12 1.51
CA ILE A 434 6.62 -8.29 1.11
C ILE A 434 6.05 -9.06 2.32
N ASN A 435 6.28 -8.57 3.55
CA ASN A 435 5.86 -9.23 4.81
C ASN A 435 6.31 -10.71 4.91
N MET A 436 7.55 -11.00 4.47
CA MET A 436 8.14 -12.34 4.57
C MET A 436 9.27 -12.36 5.60
N PRO A 437 9.47 -13.47 6.33
CA PRO A 437 10.62 -13.62 7.21
C PRO A 437 11.94 -13.47 6.46
N LEU A 438 12.92 -12.78 7.07
CA LEU A 438 14.24 -12.53 6.46
C LEU A 438 14.95 -13.83 6.06
N GLU A 439 14.76 -14.87 6.85
CA GLU A 439 15.35 -16.20 6.66
C GLU A 439 14.89 -16.87 5.35
N THR A 440 13.66 -16.57 4.93
CA THR A 440 13.09 -17.08 3.67
C THR A 440 13.66 -16.33 2.46
N VAL A 441 14.03 -15.07 2.61
CA VAL A 441 14.59 -14.23 1.53
C VAL A 441 16.12 -14.42 1.40
N THR A 442 16.81 -14.64 2.52
CA THR A 442 18.24 -15.02 2.53
C THR A 442 18.36 -16.51 2.25
N GLN A 443 19.12 -16.92 1.26
CA GLN A 443 19.40 -18.32 0.87
C GLN A 443 19.99 -19.23 1.97
N LYS A 444 19.71 -18.99 3.25
CA LYS A 444 19.86 -19.99 4.33
C LYS A 444 18.75 -21.06 4.27
N GLU A 445 18.01 -21.09 3.15
CA GLU A 445 16.95 -22.07 2.86
C GLU A 445 17.40 -23.53 3.03
N SER A 446 18.66 -23.84 2.79
CA SER A 446 19.14 -25.24 2.87
C SER A 446 19.12 -25.81 4.29
N LYS A 447 19.30 -25.00 5.35
CA LYS A 447 19.21 -25.50 6.73
C LYS A 447 17.76 -25.61 7.23
N ASN A 448 16.90 -24.66 6.85
CA ASN A 448 15.49 -24.71 7.24
C ASN A 448 14.73 -25.82 6.51
N LEU A 449 15.10 -26.11 5.24
CA LEU A 449 14.49 -27.19 4.47
C LEU A 449 14.91 -28.58 4.97
N SER A 450 16.13 -28.76 5.51
CA SER A 450 16.56 -30.05 6.11
C SER A 450 15.76 -30.39 7.36
N ASP A 451 15.38 -29.39 8.14
CA ASP A 451 14.65 -29.57 9.38
C ASP A 451 13.14 -29.61 9.21
N LEU A 452 12.63 -29.22 8.02
CA LEU A 452 11.21 -29.12 7.71
C LEU A 452 10.50 -30.49 7.83
N ASP A 453 11.16 -31.57 7.42
CA ASP A 453 10.64 -32.94 7.56
C ASP A 453 10.38 -33.29 9.04
N GLN A 454 11.37 -33.09 9.89
CA GLN A 454 11.23 -33.38 11.33
C GLN A 454 10.20 -32.47 11.99
N GLN A 455 10.15 -31.19 11.61
CA GLN A 455 9.19 -30.23 12.14
C GLN A 455 7.75 -30.58 11.76
N LEU A 456 7.50 -30.99 10.52
CA LEU A 456 6.17 -31.39 10.07
C LEU A 456 5.74 -32.73 10.68
N LYS A 457 6.59 -33.74 10.69
CA LYS A 457 6.31 -35.02 11.34
C LYS A 457 6.09 -34.89 12.84
N GLY A 458 6.74 -33.92 13.48
CA GLY A 458 6.53 -33.60 14.91
C GLY A 458 5.18 -32.97 15.22
N VAL A 459 4.44 -32.50 14.23
CA VAL A 459 3.14 -31.80 14.38
C VAL A 459 1.99 -32.54 13.69
N VAL A 460 2.25 -33.20 12.57
CA VAL A 460 1.30 -33.99 11.79
C VAL A 460 1.55 -35.47 12.07
N TYR A 461 0.84 -36.04 13.02
CA TYR A 461 1.07 -37.40 13.48
C TYR A 461 0.47 -38.45 12.54
N GLY A 462 1.19 -39.55 12.34
CA GLY A 462 0.74 -40.74 11.61
C GLY A 462 0.52 -40.60 10.12
N GLN A 463 1.14 -39.56 9.51
CA GLN A 463 1.07 -39.31 8.07
C GLN A 463 2.48 -39.15 7.46
N ASP A 464 3.47 -39.87 8.01
CA ASP A 464 4.88 -39.69 7.64
C ASP A 464 5.11 -39.86 6.14
N ASN A 465 4.54 -40.90 5.52
CA ASN A 465 4.65 -41.17 4.09
C ASN A 465 4.04 -40.05 3.25
N ALA A 466 2.92 -39.47 3.70
CA ALA A 466 2.27 -38.35 3.01
C ALA A 466 3.13 -37.08 3.08
N VAL A 467 3.74 -36.82 4.24
CA VAL A 467 4.66 -35.69 4.45
C VAL A 467 5.92 -35.84 3.61
N GLU A 468 6.54 -37.03 3.60
CA GLU A 468 7.72 -37.30 2.75
C GLU A 468 7.44 -37.10 1.26
N SER A 469 6.36 -37.70 0.75
CA SER A 469 5.99 -37.57 -0.65
C SER A 469 5.71 -36.10 -1.06
N LEU A 470 5.16 -35.29 -0.14
CA LEU A 470 4.93 -33.88 -0.34
C LEU A 470 6.24 -33.09 -0.40
N LEU A 471 7.11 -33.30 0.59
CA LEU A 471 8.36 -32.57 0.72
C LEU A 471 9.34 -32.90 -0.41
N ASP A 472 9.44 -34.15 -0.85
CA ASP A 472 10.28 -34.55 -1.99
C ASP A 472 9.98 -33.72 -3.24
N LYS A 473 8.71 -33.48 -3.55
CA LYS A 473 8.30 -32.67 -4.72
C LYS A 473 8.58 -31.19 -4.51
N ILE A 474 8.41 -30.68 -3.30
CA ILE A 474 8.76 -29.31 -2.95
C ILE A 474 10.26 -29.09 -3.07
N PHE A 475 11.09 -30.03 -2.59
CA PHE A 475 12.55 -29.95 -2.69
C PHE A 475 13.04 -29.95 -4.13
N VAL A 476 12.45 -30.77 -5.02
CA VAL A 476 12.76 -30.75 -6.46
C VAL A 476 12.49 -29.38 -7.08
N SER A 477 11.38 -28.76 -6.69
CA SER A 477 11.02 -27.41 -7.18
C SER A 477 11.96 -26.35 -6.63
N GLN A 478 12.28 -26.38 -5.35
CA GLN A 478 13.18 -25.40 -4.70
C GLN A 478 14.63 -25.56 -5.18
N ALA A 479 15.04 -26.77 -5.57
CA ALA A 479 16.33 -27.02 -6.19
C ALA A 479 16.45 -26.45 -7.63
N GLY A 480 15.37 -25.83 -8.16
CA GLY A 480 15.36 -25.23 -9.50
C GLY A 480 15.26 -26.27 -10.64
N MET A 481 14.89 -27.51 -10.33
CA MET A 481 14.75 -28.58 -11.32
C MET A 481 13.36 -28.62 -11.98
N LYS A 482 12.45 -27.71 -11.60
CA LYS A 482 11.11 -27.57 -12.18
C LYS A 482 11.09 -26.43 -13.20
N ALA A 483 10.18 -26.51 -14.20
CA ALA A 483 10.00 -25.45 -15.19
C ALA A 483 9.61 -24.12 -14.51
N PRO A 484 10.23 -22.98 -14.87
CA PRO A 484 10.07 -21.70 -14.17
C PRO A 484 8.68 -21.08 -14.28
N ASN A 485 7.87 -21.55 -15.24
CA ASN A 485 6.53 -21.03 -15.51
C ASN A 485 5.42 -21.75 -14.73
N LYS A 486 5.76 -22.70 -13.87
CA LYS A 486 4.78 -23.48 -13.10
C LYS A 486 4.79 -23.07 -11.62
N PRO A 487 3.69 -23.31 -10.87
CA PRO A 487 3.67 -23.18 -9.41
C PRO A 487 4.76 -24.05 -8.76
N ILE A 488 5.18 -23.72 -7.53
CA ILE A 488 6.14 -24.54 -6.75
C ILE A 488 5.66 -25.98 -6.67
N GLY A 489 4.38 -26.21 -6.40
CA GLY A 489 3.77 -27.54 -6.36
C GLY A 489 2.26 -27.48 -6.59
N SER A 490 1.72 -28.55 -7.19
CA SER A 490 0.28 -28.74 -7.38
C SER A 490 -0.08 -30.13 -6.88
N PHE A 491 -0.72 -30.20 -5.72
CA PHE A 491 -0.96 -31.42 -4.96
C PHE A 491 -2.45 -31.72 -4.77
N LEU A 492 -2.82 -32.98 -4.90
CA LEU A 492 -4.15 -33.46 -4.52
C LEU A 492 -4.02 -34.35 -3.27
N PHE A 493 -4.58 -33.90 -2.14
CA PHE A 493 -4.64 -34.63 -0.88
C PHE A 493 -5.87 -35.48 -0.82
N LEU A 494 -5.71 -36.79 -0.80
CA LEU A 494 -6.78 -37.77 -0.73
C LEU A 494 -6.80 -38.47 0.62
N GLY A 495 -7.98 -38.78 1.11
CA GLY A 495 -8.14 -39.58 2.31
C GLY A 495 -9.42 -39.26 3.06
N PRO A 496 -9.74 -40.03 4.10
CA PRO A 496 -10.98 -39.87 4.86
C PRO A 496 -11.06 -38.48 5.54
N THR A 497 -12.25 -38.13 5.97
CA THR A 497 -12.48 -36.90 6.72
C THR A 497 -11.74 -36.97 8.07
N GLY A 498 -11.12 -35.87 8.50
CA GLY A 498 -10.47 -35.77 9.82
C GLY A 498 -9.13 -36.52 9.96
N CYS A 499 -8.49 -36.93 8.85
CA CYS A 499 -7.15 -37.57 8.86
C CYS A 499 -5.97 -36.58 8.88
N GLY A 500 -6.22 -35.25 8.78
CA GLY A 500 -5.18 -34.24 8.90
C GLY A 500 -4.83 -33.48 7.62
N LYS A 501 -5.53 -33.66 6.48
CA LYS A 501 -5.24 -33.00 5.19
C LYS A 501 -5.11 -31.46 5.30
N THR A 502 -6.12 -30.81 5.84
CA THR A 502 -6.16 -29.33 6.02
C THR A 502 -5.12 -28.88 7.04
N GLU A 503 -4.88 -29.67 8.11
CA GLU A 503 -3.86 -29.37 9.12
C GLU A 503 -2.45 -29.44 8.53
N THR A 504 -2.16 -30.42 7.67
CA THR A 504 -0.87 -30.51 6.97
C THR A 504 -0.62 -29.27 6.11
N ALA A 505 -1.61 -28.80 5.35
CA ALA A 505 -1.48 -27.56 4.57
C ALA A 505 -1.21 -26.34 5.45
N LYS A 506 -1.90 -26.24 6.61
CA LYS A 506 -1.72 -25.16 7.57
C LYS A 506 -0.32 -25.17 8.19
N GLN A 507 0.13 -26.33 8.65
CA GLN A 507 1.46 -26.48 9.24
C GLN A 507 2.59 -26.27 8.23
N LEU A 508 2.39 -26.71 6.97
CA LEU A 508 3.32 -26.41 5.89
C LEU A 508 3.45 -24.90 5.67
N ALA A 509 2.31 -24.17 5.66
CA ALA A 509 2.31 -22.72 5.52
C ALA A 509 3.08 -22.02 6.65
N ASP A 510 2.80 -22.42 7.88
CA ASP A 510 3.46 -21.87 9.08
C ASP A 510 4.98 -22.12 9.06
N LYS A 511 5.41 -23.35 8.75
CA LYS A 511 6.84 -23.72 8.73
C LYS A 511 7.60 -23.16 7.55
N MET A 512 6.95 -22.94 6.40
CA MET A 512 7.55 -22.29 5.24
C MET A 512 7.47 -20.76 5.30
N GLY A 513 6.79 -20.19 6.30
CA GLY A 513 6.58 -18.75 6.40
C GLY A 513 5.69 -18.18 5.27
N MET A 514 4.82 -19.01 4.69
CA MET A 514 3.90 -18.64 3.62
C MET A 514 2.51 -18.36 4.17
N GLN A 515 1.78 -17.43 3.53
CA GLN A 515 0.38 -17.18 3.88
C GLN A 515 -0.51 -18.34 3.42
N LEU A 516 -1.42 -18.81 4.27
CA LEU A 516 -2.43 -19.78 3.89
C LEU A 516 -3.68 -19.06 3.35
N VAL A 517 -3.98 -19.26 2.07
CA VAL A 517 -5.20 -18.78 1.40
C VAL A 517 -6.13 -19.96 1.20
N ARG A 518 -7.26 -20.00 1.91
CA ARG A 518 -8.21 -21.11 1.88
C ARG A 518 -9.50 -20.72 1.18
N PHE A 519 -9.97 -21.60 0.30
CA PHE A 519 -11.31 -21.56 -0.31
C PHE A 519 -12.03 -22.86 -0.06
N ASP A 520 -13.26 -22.79 0.42
CA ASP A 520 -14.17 -23.94 0.53
C ASP A 520 -14.91 -24.11 -0.79
N MET A 521 -14.65 -25.20 -1.48
CA MET A 521 -15.25 -25.44 -2.79
C MET A 521 -16.75 -25.76 -2.71
N GLY A 522 -17.27 -26.04 -1.52
CA GLY A 522 -18.70 -26.11 -1.26
C GLY A 522 -19.47 -24.83 -1.58
N GLU A 523 -18.80 -23.65 -1.51
CA GLU A 523 -19.39 -22.37 -1.88
C GLU A 523 -19.42 -22.12 -3.40
N TYR A 524 -18.70 -22.92 -4.19
CA TYR A 524 -18.51 -22.76 -5.63
C TYR A 524 -19.08 -23.92 -6.46
N GLN A 525 -20.21 -24.49 -6.00
CA GLN A 525 -20.90 -25.61 -6.67
C GLN A 525 -21.68 -25.16 -7.90
N GLU A 526 -22.17 -23.93 -7.90
CA GLU A 526 -23.02 -23.40 -8.97
C GLU A 526 -22.24 -22.54 -9.95
N GLN A 527 -22.66 -22.53 -11.22
CA GLN A 527 -21.96 -21.81 -12.29
C GLN A 527 -21.79 -20.31 -11.99
N HIS A 528 -22.78 -19.67 -11.39
CA HIS A 528 -22.68 -18.24 -11.06
C HIS A 528 -21.81 -17.96 -9.82
N SER A 529 -21.61 -18.92 -8.93
CA SER A 529 -20.66 -18.75 -7.83
C SER A 529 -19.21 -18.81 -8.31
N VAL A 530 -18.91 -19.47 -9.43
CA VAL A 530 -17.58 -19.45 -10.05
C VAL A 530 -17.19 -18.03 -10.49
N ALA A 531 -18.17 -17.21 -10.90
CA ALA A 531 -17.92 -15.80 -11.21
C ALA A 531 -17.42 -14.98 -10.01
N ARG A 532 -17.75 -15.35 -8.77
CA ARG A 532 -17.16 -14.74 -7.57
C ARG A 532 -15.70 -15.12 -7.36
N LEU A 533 -15.31 -16.31 -7.84
CA LEU A 533 -13.94 -16.79 -7.71
C LEU A 533 -12.99 -16.12 -8.73
N ILE A 534 -13.41 -15.98 -9.99
CA ILE A 534 -12.57 -15.52 -11.11
C ILE A 534 -13.02 -14.19 -11.74
N GLY A 535 -14.06 -13.56 -11.21
CA GLY A 535 -14.66 -12.33 -11.73
C GLY A 535 -15.84 -12.59 -12.67
N ALA A 536 -16.79 -11.64 -12.73
CA ALA A 536 -17.95 -11.71 -13.60
C ALA A 536 -17.56 -11.37 -15.06
N PRO A 537 -18.18 -12.01 -16.07
CA PRO A 537 -17.98 -11.63 -17.47
C PRO A 537 -18.51 -10.20 -17.76
N PRO A 538 -18.02 -9.54 -18.83
CA PRO A 538 -18.51 -8.23 -19.24
C PRO A 538 -20.02 -8.21 -19.42
N GLY A 539 -20.68 -7.18 -18.87
CA GLY A 539 -22.13 -7.00 -18.96
C GLY A 539 -22.97 -7.61 -17.82
N TYR A 540 -22.36 -8.30 -16.87
CA TYR A 540 -23.03 -8.78 -15.66
C TYR A 540 -22.80 -7.82 -14.50
N VAL A 541 -23.78 -7.77 -13.56
CA VAL A 541 -23.68 -6.96 -12.34
C VAL A 541 -22.46 -7.39 -11.53
N GLY A 542 -21.57 -6.44 -11.18
CA GLY A 542 -20.32 -6.70 -10.44
C GLY A 542 -19.07 -6.86 -11.32
N TYR A 543 -19.15 -6.63 -12.64
CA TYR A 543 -18.00 -6.71 -13.54
C TYR A 543 -16.91 -5.64 -13.24
N GLU A 544 -17.33 -4.41 -12.92
CA GLU A 544 -16.38 -3.28 -12.77
C GLU A 544 -15.56 -3.33 -11.48
N ASP A 545 -16.08 -3.93 -10.42
CA ASP A 545 -15.49 -3.86 -9.08
C ASP A 545 -14.76 -5.12 -8.60
N ASN A 546 -14.96 -6.31 -9.25
CA ASN A 546 -14.45 -7.57 -8.72
C ASN A 546 -13.58 -8.33 -9.74
N ALA A 547 -12.28 -8.31 -9.50
CA ALA A 547 -11.31 -9.17 -10.21
C ALA A 547 -11.54 -10.68 -9.96
N GLY A 548 -12.41 -11.03 -9.00
CA GLY A 548 -12.56 -12.37 -8.47
C GLY A 548 -11.73 -12.61 -7.22
N ALA A 549 -12.30 -13.33 -6.26
CA ALA A 549 -11.68 -13.56 -4.95
C ALA A 549 -10.32 -14.27 -5.05
N LEU A 550 -10.17 -15.25 -5.95
CA LEU A 550 -8.92 -15.98 -6.18
C LEU A 550 -7.82 -15.05 -6.70
N ILE A 551 -8.15 -14.20 -7.68
CA ILE A 551 -7.20 -13.30 -8.31
C ILE A 551 -6.74 -12.24 -7.34
N THR A 552 -7.69 -11.63 -6.61
CA THR A 552 -7.40 -10.62 -5.60
C THR A 552 -6.49 -11.21 -4.50
N LYS A 553 -6.79 -12.40 -4.00
CA LYS A 553 -5.98 -13.04 -2.96
C LYS A 553 -4.59 -13.45 -3.44
N LEU A 554 -4.44 -13.90 -4.67
CA LEU A 554 -3.13 -14.20 -5.25
C LEU A 554 -2.32 -12.94 -5.54
N GLN A 555 -2.95 -11.81 -5.88
CA GLN A 555 -2.28 -10.52 -6.03
C GLN A 555 -1.83 -9.95 -4.68
N GLU A 556 -2.67 -10.08 -3.64
CA GLU A 556 -2.32 -9.68 -2.27
C GLU A 556 -1.17 -10.55 -1.69
N HIS A 557 -1.18 -11.86 -2.02
CA HIS A 557 -0.26 -12.85 -1.47
C HIS A 557 0.29 -13.76 -2.57
N PRO A 558 1.22 -13.30 -3.42
CA PRO A 558 1.78 -14.11 -4.52
C PRO A 558 2.60 -15.30 -4.02
N ASN A 559 3.10 -15.25 -2.77
CA ASN A 559 3.82 -16.32 -2.11
C ASN A 559 2.92 -16.95 -1.04
N CYS A 560 1.98 -17.79 -1.46
CA CYS A 560 1.01 -18.40 -0.56
C CYS A 560 0.85 -19.90 -0.79
N ILE A 561 0.29 -20.57 0.20
CA ILE A 561 -0.30 -21.90 -0.01
C ILE A 561 -1.78 -21.68 -0.32
N LEU A 562 -2.15 -22.00 -1.55
CA LEU A 562 -3.53 -21.95 -2.02
C LEU A 562 -4.20 -23.29 -1.71
N LEU A 563 -5.06 -23.30 -0.71
CA LEU A 563 -5.79 -24.48 -0.28
C LEU A 563 -7.23 -24.44 -0.81
N LEU A 564 -7.57 -25.36 -1.69
CA LEU A 564 -8.92 -25.57 -2.18
C LEU A 564 -9.51 -26.82 -1.48
N ASP A 565 -10.36 -26.57 -0.50
CA ASP A 565 -10.91 -27.63 0.34
C ASP A 565 -12.15 -28.25 -0.32
N GLU A 566 -12.25 -29.59 -0.31
CA GLU A 566 -13.34 -30.38 -0.89
C GLU A 566 -13.57 -30.11 -2.39
N ILE A 567 -12.49 -30.25 -3.19
CA ILE A 567 -12.48 -29.94 -4.64
C ILE A 567 -13.55 -30.70 -5.42
N GLU A 568 -13.98 -31.86 -4.96
CA GLU A 568 -15.06 -32.67 -5.57
C GLU A 568 -16.43 -31.99 -5.54
N LYS A 569 -16.60 -30.95 -4.73
CA LYS A 569 -17.84 -30.18 -4.69
C LYS A 569 -17.85 -29.01 -5.68
N ALA A 570 -16.68 -28.66 -6.22
CA ALA A 570 -16.58 -27.51 -7.12
C ALA A 570 -17.28 -27.75 -8.47
N HIS A 571 -17.81 -26.67 -9.03
CA HIS A 571 -18.31 -26.70 -10.40
C HIS A 571 -17.17 -27.00 -11.39
N GLN A 572 -17.44 -27.71 -12.48
CA GLN A 572 -16.44 -28.14 -13.48
C GLN A 572 -15.61 -26.98 -14.07
N ASN A 573 -16.16 -25.80 -14.17
CA ASN A 573 -15.44 -24.60 -14.65
C ASN A 573 -14.26 -24.21 -13.75
N VAL A 574 -14.29 -24.51 -12.45
CA VAL A 574 -13.16 -24.29 -11.54
C VAL A 574 -11.97 -25.14 -11.97
N SER A 575 -12.22 -26.41 -12.34
CA SER A 575 -11.16 -27.31 -12.84
C SER A 575 -10.45 -26.75 -14.08
N ASN A 576 -11.18 -26.09 -14.99
CA ASN A 576 -10.61 -25.48 -16.19
C ASN A 576 -9.66 -24.30 -15.84
N VAL A 577 -10.03 -23.49 -14.85
CA VAL A 577 -9.16 -22.39 -14.37
C VAL A 577 -7.89 -22.94 -13.73
N LEU A 578 -8.03 -24.02 -12.94
CA LEU A 578 -6.89 -24.66 -12.28
C LEU A 578 -5.94 -25.33 -13.29
N LEU A 579 -6.44 -25.85 -14.41
CA LEU A 579 -5.61 -26.36 -15.49
C LEU A 579 -4.67 -25.28 -16.02
N ALA A 580 -5.21 -24.11 -16.35
CA ALA A 580 -4.39 -22.97 -16.80
C ALA A 580 -3.38 -22.51 -15.74
N PHE A 581 -3.78 -22.51 -14.46
CA PHE A 581 -2.91 -22.17 -13.35
C PHE A 581 -1.73 -23.16 -13.21
N MET A 582 -2.00 -24.47 -13.26
CA MET A 582 -0.97 -25.52 -13.14
C MET A 582 0.03 -25.51 -14.30
N ASP A 583 -0.41 -25.08 -15.50
CA ASP A 583 0.46 -25.04 -16.68
C ASP A 583 1.32 -23.78 -16.75
N ASN A 584 0.72 -22.64 -16.45
CA ASN A 584 1.32 -21.34 -16.73
C ASN A 584 1.74 -20.60 -15.45
N GLY A 585 1.30 -21.04 -14.26
CA GLY A 585 1.59 -20.38 -12.99
C GLY A 585 0.86 -19.05 -12.79
N PHE A 586 -0.12 -18.71 -13.63
CA PHE A 586 -0.92 -17.51 -13.47
C PHE A 586 -2.40 -17.74 -13.79
N VAL A 587 -3.26 -16.91 -13.22
CA VAL A 587 -4.69 -16.89 -13.49
C VAL A 587 -5.09 -15.55 -14.08
N THR A 588 -5.87 -15.57 -15.15
CA THR A 588 -6.42 -14.36 -15.76
C THR A 588 -7.89 -14.23 -15.41
N GLY A 589 -8.27 -13.11 -14.83
CA GLY A 589 -9.66 -12.79 -14.51
C GLY A 589 -10.48 -12.40 -15.71
N SER A 590 -11.80 -12.41 -15.53
CA SER A 590 -12.73 -11.98 -16.58
C SER A 590 -12.56 -10.53 -16.99
N ASN A 591 -12.02 -9.68 -16.11
CA ASN A 591 -11.67 -8.28 -16.37
C ASN A 591 -10.27 -8.09 -16.99
N GLY A 592 -9.57 -9.20 -17.34
CA GLY A 592 -8.22 -9.17 -17.89
C GLY A 592 -7.09 -8.95 -16.89
N LYS A 593 -7.37 -8.83 -15.59
CA LYS A 593 -6.33 -8.80 -14.55
C LYS A 593 -5.69 -10.16 -14.42
N VAL A 594 -4.36 -10.17 -14.29
CA VAL A 594 -3.56 -11.39 -14.16
C VAL A 594 -3.01 -11.47 -12.74
N ALA A 595 -3.13 -12.62 -12.11
CA ALA A 595 -2.49 -12.93 -10.84
C ALA A 595 -1.39 -13.98 -11.06
N ASP A 596 -0.19 -13.69 -10.57
CA ASP A 596 0.97 -14.58 -10.64
C ASP A 596 1.02 -15.47 -9.40
N GLY A 597 0.99 -16.78 -9.59
CA GLY A 597 1.10 -17.78 -8.53
C GLY A 597 2.28 -18.75 -8.74
N ARG A 598 3.30 -18.35 -9.52
CA ARG A 598 4.50 -19.20 -9.72
C ARG A 598 5.24 -19.51 -8.42
N ASN A 599 5.17 -18.59 -7.46
CA ASN A 599 5.75 -18.78 -6.13
C ASN A 599 4.76 -19.36 -5.11
N SER A 600 3.59 -19.85 -5.55
CA SER A 600 2.59 -20.47 -4.67
C SER A 600 2.62 -21.99 -4.74
N ILE A 601 2.05 -22.63 -3.73
CA ILE A 601 1.80 -24.07 -3.66
C ILE A 601 0.30 -24.29 -3.72
N LEU A 602 -0.19 -24.99 -4.74
CA LEU A 602 -1.60 -25.37 -4.86
C LEU A 602 -1.82 -26.71 -4.14
N ILE A 603 -2.70 -26.71 -3.16
CA ILE A 603 -3.16 -27.90 -2.44
C ILE A 603 -4.67 -28.02 -2.60
N MET A 604 -5.12 -29.14 -3.12
CA MET A 604 -6.53 -29.49 -3.25
C MET A 604 -6.82 -30.65 -2.31
N THR A 605 -7.86 -30.58 -1.48
CA THR A 605 -8.25 -31.72 -0.64
C THR A 605 -9.47 -32.40 -1.23
N SER A 606 -9.55 -33.70 -1.08
CA SER A 606 -10.70 -34.49 -1.51
C SER A 606 -10.95 -35.68 -0.57
N ASN A 607 -12.23 -36.06 -0.47
CA ASN A 607 -12.69 -37.22 0.26
C ASN A 607 -13.10 -38.38 -0.69
N LEU A 608 -12.81 -38.24 -2.01
CA LEU A 608 -13.09 -39.27 -3.00
C LEU A 608 -12.36 -40.57 -2.66
N GLY A 609 -13.02 -41.71 -2.89
CA GLY A 609 -12.50 -43.03 -2.58
C GLY A 609 -12.78 -43.51 -1.15
N ALA A 610 -12.77 -42.60 -0.17
CA ALA A 610 -13.04 -42.99 1.23
C ALA A 610 -14.52 -43.41 1.45
N ALA A 611 -15.46 -42.78 0.73
CA ALA A 611 -16.89 -43.11 0.80
C ALA A 611 -17.26 -44.43 0.08
N ASP A 612 -16.58 -44.73 -1.02
CA ASP A 612 -16.80 -45.96 -1.80
C ASP A 612 -16.23 -47.19 -1.08
N ASN A 613 -15.15 -47.04 -0.33
CA ASN A 613 -14.60 -48.12 0.52
C ASN A 613 -15.51 -48.49 1.70
N GLU A 614 -16.41 -47.61 2.15
CA GLU A 614 -17.39 -47.89 3.19
C GLU A 614 -18.64 -48.64 2.70
N LEU A 615 -19.05 -48.44 1.44
CA LEU A 615 -20.23 -49.07 0.85
C LEU A 615 -19.99 -50.54 0.49
N ASN A 616 -18.75 -50.98 0.31
CA ASN A 616 -18.40 -52.33 -0.14
C ASN A 616 -18.00 -53.30 0.98
N THR A 617 -18.19 -52.96 2.25
CA THR A 617 -17.89 -53.82 3.41
C THR A 617 -19.00 -54.80 3.78
N ILE A 618 -19.88 -55.19 2.83
CA ILE A 618 -20.82 -56.31 2.98
C ILE A 618 -20.23 -57.53 2.28
N GLY A 619 -19.19 -58.12 2.89
CA GLY A 619 -18.55 -59.36 2.40
C GLY A 619 -17.28 -59.66 3.13
N PHE A 620 -17.18 -60.86 3.68
CA PHE A 620 -16.07 -61.41 4.46
C PHE A 620 -14.69 -61.11 3.86
N GLY A 621 -13.90 -60.35 4.60
CA GLY A 621 -12.47 -60.18 4.34
C GLY A 621 -12.00 -58.71 4.30
N ASP A 622 -11.22 -58.28 5.31
CA ASP A 622 -10.43 -57.01 5.33
C ASP A 622 -9.27 -57.07 4.30
N LEU A 623 -9.61 -57.11 3.02
CA LEU A 623 -8.66 -56.87 1.96
C LEU A 623 -8.86 -55.40 1.52
N GLU A 624 -8.02 -54.50 2.00
CA GLU A 624 -7.86 -53.18 1.41
C GLU A 624 -7.52 -53.36 -0.06
N LYS A 625 -8.52 -53.15 -0.95
CA LYS A 625 -8.30 -53.17 -2.40
C LYS A 625 -7.53 -51.92 -2.80
N GLU A 626 -6.23 -52.01 -2.80
CA GLU A 626 -5.36 -51.05 -3.46
C GLU A 626 -5.87 -50.84 -4.90
N GLY A 627 -6.43 -49.66 -5.21
CA GLY A 627 -6.88 -49.26 -6.54
C GLY A 627 -8.30 -48.70 -6.65
N GLU A 628 -9.13 -48.76 -5.62
CA GLU A 628 -10.49 -48.14 -5.68
C GLU A 628 -10.42 -46.61 -5.60
N ASP A 629 -9.47 -46.06 -4.83
CA ASP A 629 -9.20 -44.61 -4.82
C ASP A 629 -8.81 -44.11 -6.20
N ASP A 630 -7.97 -44.87 -6.94
CA ASP A 630 -7.53 -44.52 -8.29
C ASP A 630 -8.67 -44.58 -9.29
N LYS A 631 -9.68 -45.45 -9.10
CA LYS A 631 -10.90 -45.51 -9.93
C LYS A 631 -11.79 -44.29 -9.67
N ALA A 632 -11.97 -43.90 -8.41
CA ALA A 632 -12.75 -42.71 -8.03
C ALA A 632 -12.13 -41.43 -8.62
N ILE A 633 -10.80 -41.28 -8.53
CA ILE A 633 -10.07 -40.16 -9.13
C ILE A 633 -10.24 -40.16 -10.64
N LYS A 634 -10.08 -41.32 -11.30
CA LYS A 634 -10.24 -41.46 -12.76
C LYS A 634 -11.66 -41.14 -13.24
N LYS A 635 -12.66 -41.37 -12.40
CA LYS A 635 -14.07 -41.07 -12.70
C LYS A 635 -14.37 -39.56 -12.56
N TYR A 636 -13.77 -38.89 -11.58
CA TYR A 636 -14.07 -37.49 -11.28
C TYR A 636 -13.17 -36.52 -12.08
N PHE A 637 -11.86 -36.74 -12.08
CA PHE A 637 -10.92 -35.85 -12.74
C PHE A 637 -10.52 -36.36 -14.13
N SER A 638 -10.54 -35.45 -15.11
CA SER A 638 -10.10 -35.75 -16.46
C SER A 638 -8.63 -36.22 -16.49
N PRO A 639 -8.24 -37.05 -17.49
CA PRO A 639 -6.83 -37.43 -17.66
C PRO A 639 -5.90 -36.21 -17.74
N GLU A 640 -6.37 -35.16 -18.39
CA GLU A 640 -5.65 -33.89 -18.54
C GLU A 640 -5.34 -33.25 -17.20
N PHE A 641 -6.32 -33.14 -16.30
CA PHE A 641 -6.17 -32.57 -14.96
C PHE A 641 -5.15 -33.39 -14.13
N ARG A 642 -5.28 -34.72 -14.16
CA ARG A 642 -4.41 -35.61 -13.39
C ARG A 642 -2.94 -35.54 -13.82
N ASN A 643 -2.68 -35.39 -15.13
CA ASN A 643 -1.32 -35.30 -15.67
C ASN A 643 -0.61 -33.98 -15.33
N ARG A 644 -1.34 -32.95 -14.82
CA ARG A 644 -0.77 -31.68 -14.39
C ARG A 644 -0.49 -31.59 -12.89
N LEU A 645 -0.96 -32.59 -12.10
CA LEU A 645 -0.60 -32.71 -10.71
C LEU A 645 0.85 -33.16 -10.54
N ASP A 646 1.59 -32.52 -9.66
CA ASP A 646 2.95 -32.97 -9.30
C ASP A 646 2.93 -34.26 -8.46
N ALA A 647 1.92 -34.40 -7.59
CA ALA A 647 1.65 -35.64 -6.90
C ALA A 647 0.21 -35.71 -6.36
N VAL A 648 -0.24 -36.96 -6.20
CA VAL A 648 -1.45 -37.30 -5.43
C VAL A 648 -0.97 -37.90 -4.10
N ILE A 649 -1.25 -37.18 -3.01
CA ILE A 649 -0.80 -37.52 -1.66
C ILE A 649 -1.92 -38.23 -0.93
N LYS A 650 -1.71 -39.50 -0.56
CA LYS A 650 -2.69 -40.34 0.12
C LYS A 650 -2.51 -40.24 1.63
N PHE A 651 -3.56 -39.85 2.34
CA PHE A 651 -3.64 -39.80 3.80
C PHE A 651 -4.32 -41.05 4.34
N SER A 652 -3.67 -41.73 5.23
CA SER A 652 -4.18 -42.96 5.87
C SER A 652 -5.18 -42.67 6.99
N LYS A 653 -5.99 -43.67 7.35
CA LYS A 653 -6.79 -43.61 8.59
C LYS A 653 -5.88 -43.53 9.79
N LEU A 654 -6.29 -42.74 10.80
CA LEU A 654 -5.53 -42.59 12.02
C LEU A 654 -5.54 -43.87 12.88
N SER A 655 -4.40 -44.30 13.35
CA SER A 655 -4.30 -45.40 14.31
C SER A 655 -4.68 -44.91 15.72
N ASN A 656 -5.08 -45.81 16.60
CA ASN A 656 -5.39 -45.48 18.01
C ASN A 656 -4.21 -44.79 18.70
N GLU A 657 -2.99 -45.19 18.40
CA GLU A 657 -1.77 -44.58 18.96
C GLU A 657 -1.60 -43.13 18.48
N THR A 658 -1.89 -42.90 17.20
CA THR A 658 -1.87 -41.55 16.63
C THR A 658 -2.93 -40.66 17.28
N VAL A 659 -4.14 -41.17 17.52
CA VAL A 659 -5.21 -40.40 18.19
C VAL A 659 -4.80 -40.00 19.62
N LEU A 660 -4.09 -40.87 20.35
CA LEU A 660 -3.56 -40.54 21.67
C LEU A 660 -2.52 -39.38 21.59
N GLN A 661 -1.68 -39.36 20.56
CA GLN A 661 -0.73 -38.26 20.34
C GLN A 661 -1.45 -36.96 20.00
N ILE A 662 -2.53 -37.00 19.20
CA ILE A 662 -3.36 -35.85 18.85
C ILE A 662 -4.04 -35.26 20.11
N VAL A 663 -4.56 -36.12 21.02
CA VAL A 663 -5.10 -35.65 22.32
C VAL A 663 -4.05 -34.88 23.10
N LYS A 664 -2.83 -35.41 23.20
CA LYS A 664 -1.73 -34.75 23.91
C LYS A 664 -1.38 -33.40 23.28
N LYS A 665 -1.38 -33.31 21.94
CA LYS A 665 -1.15 -32.06 21.21
C LYS A 665 -2.23 -31.00 21.55
N PHE A 666 -3.50 -31.36 21.50
CA PHE A 666 -4.59 -30.42 21.84
C PHE A 666 -4.48 -29.90 23.28
N ILE A 667 -4.06 -30.76 24.23
CA ILE A 667 -3.86 -30.30 25.59
C ILE A 667 -2.60 -29.44 25.74
N ALA A 668 -1.53 -29.74 25.00
CA ALA A 668 -0.35 -28.87 24.96
C ALA A 668 -0.69 -27.49 24.36
N ASP A 669 -1.47 -27.42 23.30
CA ASP A 669 -1.95 -26.17 22.70
C ASP A 669 -2.83 -25.39 23.69
N LEU A 670 -3.71 -26.07 24.42
CA LEU A 670 -4.52 -25.48 25.48
C LEU A 670 -3.67 -24.94 26.64
N ASN A 671 -2.66 -25.68 27.06
CA ASN A 671 -1.70 -25.23 28.07
C ASN A 671 -0.92 -23.98 27.62
N ASN A 672 -0.54 -23.92 26.35
CA ASN A 672 0.11 -22.71 25.80
C ASN A 672 -0.83 -21.49 25.84
N GLN A 673 -2.12 -21.67 25.58
CA GLN A 673 -3.13 -20.59 25.68
C GLN A 673 -3.37 -20.14 27.14
N LEU A 674 -3.23 -21.06 28.10
CA LEU A 674 -3.46 -20.77 29.50
C LEU A 674 -2.19 -20.36 30.27
N LYS A 675 -1.04 -20.35 29.61
CA LYS A 675 0.26 -20.03 30.20
C LYS A 675 0.29 -18.65 30.86
N ASP A 676 -0.31 -17.65 30.24
CA ASP A 676 -0.37 -16.29 30.79
C ASP A 676 -1.24 -16.20 32.07
N LYS A 677 -2.17 -17.15 32.24
CA LYS A 677 -3.00 -17.28 33.43
C LYS A 677 -2.38 -18.18 34.50
N GLY A 678 -1.18 -18.73 34.27
CA GLY A 678 -0.50 -19.61 35.19
C GLY A 678 -1.22 -20.94 35.44
N ILE A 679 -1.96 -21.46 34.43
CA ILE A 679 -2.72 -22.70 34.55
C ILE A 679 -2.07 -23.79 33.70
N GLU A 680 -1.89 -24.98 34.28
CA GLU A 680 -1.36 -26.14 33.60
C GLU A 680 -2.32 -27.34 33.75
N ILE A 681 -2.74 -27.94 32.61
CA ILE A 681 -3.64 -29.11 32.56
C ILE A 681 -2.79 -30.36 32.30
N LEU A 682 -2.92 -31.36 33.17
CA LEU A 682 -2.29 -32.68 33.03
C LEU A 682 -3.34 -33.75 32.88
N LEU A 683 -3.21 -34.56 31.83
CA LEU A 683 -4.00 -35.76 31.64
C LEU A 683 -3.23 -36.97 32.16
N ASN A 684 -3.92 -37.87 32.83
CA ASN A 684 -3.36 -39.18 33.10
C ASN A 684 -3.58 -40.15 31.92
N ALA A 685 -3.02 -41.35 31.97
CA ALA A 685 -3.14 -42.34 30.90
C ALA A 685 -4.59 -42.80 30.68
N LYS A 686 -5.43 -42.79 31.72
CA LYS A 686 -6.85 -43.20 31.63
C LYS A 686 -7.67 -42.13 30.96
N SER A 687 -7.52 -40.85 31.35
CA SER A 687 -8.25 -39.72 30.75
C SER A 687 -7.82 -39.47 29.29
N THR A 688 -6.54 -39.70 28.98
CA THR A 688 -6.05 -39.63 27.60
C THR A 688 -6.73 -40.68 26.71
N ARG A 689 -6.83 -41.94 27.19
CA ARG A 689 -7.55 -42.99 26.44
C ARG A 689 -9.02 -42.73 26.34
N TRP A 690 -9.66 -42.31 27.42
CA TRP A 690 -11.09 -41.99 27.44
C TRP A 690 -11.46 -40.90 26.39
N LEU A 691 -10.64 -39.85 26.29
CA LEU A 691 -10.80 -38.82 25.29
C LEU A 691 -10.55 -39.35 23.87
N ALA A 692 -9.55 -40.19 23.68
CA ALA A 692 -9.24 -40.78 22.40
C ALA A 692 -10.38 -41.67 21.87
N ASP A 693 -10.89 -42.59 22.75
CA ASP A 693 -11.93 -43.56 22.37
C ASP A 693 -13.28 -42.87 22.04
N ARG A 694 -13.64 -41.78 22.73
CA ARG A 694 -14.87 -41.03 22.52
C ARG A 694 -14.72 -39.93 21.47
N GLY A 695 -13.53 -39.39 21.32
CA GLY A 695 -13.24 -38.30 20.35
C GLY A 695 -12.92 -38.78 18.94
N TYR A 696 -12.71 -40.08 18.73
CA TYR A 696 -12.45 -40.67 17.43
C TYR A 696 -13.71 -41.37 16.89
N ASP A 697 -14.12 -40.96 15.70
CA ASP A 697 -15.20 -41.60 14.94
C ASP A 697 -14.62 -42.18 13.65
N LYS A 698 -15.01 -43.43 13.30
CA LYS A 698 -14.48 -44.11 12.10
C LYS A 698 -14.80 -43.36 10.80
N LYS A 699 -15.90 -42.57 10.76
CA LYS A 699 -16.30 -41.79 9.59
C LYS A 699 -15.81 -40.36 9.60
N MET A 700 -15.73 -39.74 10.79
CA MET A 700 -15.35 -38.32 10.96
C MET A 700 -13.90 -38.12 11.38
N GLY A 701 -13.17 -39.21 11.62
CA GLY A 701 -11.78 -39.17 12.09
C GLY A 701 -11.62 -38.49 13.44
N ALA A 702 -10.62 -37.65 13.60
CA ALA A 702 -10.36 -36.90 14.83
C ALA A 702 -11.14 -35.57 14.91
N ARG A 703 -12.05 -35.25 13.97
CA ARG A 703 -12.87 -34.02 13.98
C ARG A 703 -13.72 -33.84 15.25
N PRO A 704 -14.38 -34.91 15.79
CA PRO A 704 -15.16 -34.81 17.03
C PRO A 704 -14.32 -34.52 18.26
N LEU A 705 -13.01 -34.87 18.25
CA LEU A 705 -12.10 -34.73 19.40
C LEU A 705 -11.99 -33.28 19.88
N ALA A 706 -11.88 -32.33 18.98
CA ALA A 706 -11.81 -30.92 19.33
C ALA A 706 -13.08 -30.45 20.07
N ARG A 707 -14.26 -30.89 19.59
CA ARG A 707 -15.55 -30.59 20.24
C ARG A 707 -15.67 -31.27 21.61
N LEU A 708 -15.21 -32.49 21.71
CA LEU A 708 -15.21 -33.22 22.98
C LEU A 708 -14.33 -32.50 24.01
N ILE A 709 -13.13 -32.06 23.64
CA ILE A 709 -12.25 -31.28 24.52
C ILE A 709 -12.90 -29.94 24.89
N ASP A 710 -13.58 -29.27 23.98
CA ASP A 710 -14.30 -28.04 24.29
C ASP A 710 -15.42 -28.27 25.31
N GLN A 711 -16.19 -29.34 25.16
CA GLN A 711 -17.32 -29.66 26.03
C GLN A 711 -16.89 -30.21 27.37
N GLU A 712 -15.98 -31.18 27.38
CA GLU A 712 -15.62 -31.96 28.58
C GLU A 712 -14.46 -31.35 29.38
N ILE A 713 -13.61 -30.53 28.78
CA ILE A 713 -12.46 -29.89 29.44
C ILE A 713 -12.62 -28.38 29.53
N LYS A 714 -12.74 -27.66 28.38
CA LYS A 714 -12.74 -26.19 28.38
C LYS A 714 -13.97 -25.62 29.07
N SER A 715 -15.17 -26.17 28.81
CA SER A 715 -16.41 -25.67 29.38
C SER A 715 -16.47 -25.81 30.90
N PRO A 716 -16.15 -26.97 31.55
CA PRO A 716 -16.09 -27.10 33.01
C PRO A 716 -14.98 -26.22 33.63
N LEU A 717 -13.82 -26.13 32.99
CA LEU A 717 -12.70 -25.34 33.52
C LEU A 717 -12.92 -23.85 33.42
N SER A 718 -13.69 -23.38 32.40
CA SER A 718 -13.90 -21.95 32.17
C SER A 718 -14.47 -21.24 33.41
N ARG A 719 -15.44 -21.86 34.08
CA ARG A 719 -16.04 -21.30 35.32
C ARG A 719 -15.07 -21.27 36.48
N ARG A 720 -14.21 -22.32 36.64
CA ARG A 720 -13.19 -22.37 37.65
C ARG A 720 -12.08 -21.36 37.44
N VAL A 721 -11.73 -21.08 36.19
CA VAL A 721 -10.75 -20.05 35.79
C VAL A 721 -11.26 -18.63 36.00
N LEU A 722 -12.58 -18.39 35.79
CA LEU A 722 -13.13 -17.05 35.89
C LEU A 722 -13.62 -16.68 37.30
N PHE A 723 -14.18 -17.65 38.04
CA PHE A 723 -14.91 -17.42 39.29
C PHE A 723 -14.58 -18.40 40.42
N GLY A 724 -13.70 -19.35 40.18
CA GLY A 724 -13.42 -20.44 41.14
C GLY A 724 -11.97 -20.51 41.61
N ASP A 725 -11.53 -21.73 41.86
CA ASP A 725 -10.25 -22.11 42.47
C ASP A 725 -9.03 -21.96 41.57
N LEU A 726 -9.21 -21.55 40.31
CA LEU A 726 -8.16 -21.32 39.31
C LEU A 726 -7.96 -19.85 38.93
N VAL A 727 -8.57 -18.90 39.64
CA VAL A 727 -8.41 -17.47 39.39
C VAL A 727 -6.96 -16.99 39.55
N ASP A 728 -6.23 -17.56 40.54
CA ASP A 728 -4.84 -17.24 40.81
C ASP A 728 -3.84 -18.22 40.11
N GLY A 729 -4.33 -19.04 39.19
CA GLY A 729 -3.57 -20.09 38.52
C GLY A 729 -3.61 -21.39 39.28
N GLY A 730 -2.98 -22.44 38.73
CA GLY A 730 -2.93 -23.77 39.38
C GLY A 730 -2.69 -24.89 38.39
N ARG A 731 -2.41 -26.06 38.91
CA ARG A 731 -2.28 -27.29 38.12
C ARG A 731 -3.56 -28.11 38.23
N VAL A 732 -4.14 -28.45 37.11
CA VAL A 732 -5.35 -29.27 37.02
C VAL A 732 -4.97 -30.66 36.54
N THR A 733 -5.16 -31.66 37.38
CA THR A 733 -5.03 -33.06 36.99
C THR A 733 -6.40 -33.61 36.63
N VAL A 734 -6.53 -34.17 35.44
CA VAL A 734 -7.80 -34.73 34.92
C VAL A 734 -7.71 -36.26 35.04
N ASP A 735 -8.63 -36.84 35.78
CA ASP A 735 -8.80 -38.29 35.93
C ASP A 735 -10.18 -38.74 35.39
N VAL A 736 -10.40 -40.04 35.39
CA VAL A 736 -11.69 -40.66 35.01
C VAL A 736 -12.25 -41.41 36.21
N VAL A 737 -13.42 -40.93 36.68
CA VAL A 737 -14.19 -41.55 37.77
C VAL A 737 -15.61 -41.76 37.25
N ASP A 738 -16.14 -42.97 37.40
CA ASP A 738 -17.50 -43.35 36.97
C ASP A 738 -17.81 -42.95 35.53
N ASP A 739 -16.84 -43.16 34.63
CA ASP A 739 -16.93 -42.84 33.18
C ASP A 739 -17.14 -41.36 32.86
N LYS A 740 -16.74 -40.45 33.78
CA LYS A 740 -16.71 -38.99 33.63
C LYS A 740 -15.35 -38.43 33.97
N LEU A 741 -15.04 -37.25 33.40
CA LEU A 741 -13.81 -36.55 33.74
C LEU A 741 -13.97 -35.85 35.09
N ASP A 742 -13.03 -36.11 35.99
CA ASP A 742 -12.90 -35.44 37.28
C ASP A 742 -11.66 -34.56 37.33
N PHE A 743 -11.79 -33.38 37.94
CA PHE A 743 -10.77 -32.35 37.93
C PHE A 743 -10.26 -32.05 39.33
N THR A 744 -9.03 -32.44 39.60
CA THR A 744 -8.34 -32.17 40.87
C THR A 744 -7.41 -30.99 40.69
N VAL A 745 -7.61 -29.92 41.46
CA VAL A 745 -6.76 -28.72 41.43
C VAL A 745 -5.68 -28.80 42.48
N SER A 746 -4.45 -28.51 42.12
CA SER A 746 -3.32 -28.38 43.02
C SER A 746 -2.53 -27.10 42.73
N GLU A 747 -1.91 -26.51 43.75
CA GLU A 747 -1.05 -25.35 43.53
C GLU A 747 0.16 -25.73 42.65
N ILE A 748 0.52 -24.85 41.69
CA ILE A 748 1.77 -25.01 40.96
C ILE A 748 2.91 -24.68 41.94
N PRO A 749 3.88 -25.55 42.18
CA PRO A 749 5.03 -25.20 42.99
C PRO A 749 5.73 -23.99 42.37
N LYS A 750 5.74 -22.86 43.08
CA LYS A 750 6.40 -21.64 42.62
C LYS A 750 7.83 -21.97 42.18
N PRO A 751 8.31 -21.50 41.04
CA PRO A 751 9.67 -21.78 40.60
C PRO A 751 10.63 -21.30 41.67
N LEU A 752 11.47 -22.23 42.19
CA LEU A 752 12.47 -21.98 43.22
C LEU A 752 13.25 -20.72 42.87
N THR A 753 13.28 -19.75 43.78
CA THR A 753 14.10 -18.54 43.64
C THR A 753 15.56 -18.89 43.43
N LYS A 754 16.37 -18.00 42.87
CA LYS A 754 17.81 -18.21 42.66
C LYS A 754 18.51 -18.66 43.97
N GLU A 755 18.06 -18.15 45.11
CA GLU A 755 18.56 -18.50 46.43
C GLU A 755 18.14 -19.94 46.88
N GLN A 756 16.89 -20.31 46.63
CA GLN A 756 16.38 -21.66 46.92
C GLN A 756 17.04 -22.72 46.02
N LYS A 757 17.34 -22.41 44.74
CA LYS A 757 18.13 -23.28 43.87
C LYS A 757 19.56 -23.42 44.33
N LYS A 758 20.15 -22.37 44.95
CA LYS A 758 21.49 -22.41 45.52
C LYS A 758 21.54 -23.25 46.81
N LEU A 759 20.51 -23.12 47.66
CA LEU A 759 20.33 -23.94 48.86
C LEU A 759 20.11 -25.43 48.54
N LEU A 760 19.30 -25.72 47.49
CA LEU A 760 19.05 -27.10 47.06
C LEU A 760 20.29 -27.76 46.43
N LYS A 761 21.15 -26.99 45.77
CA LYS A 761 22.46 -27.48 45.29
C LYS A 761 23.42 -27.74 46.44
N ILE A 762 23.40 -26.91 47.49
CA ILE A 762 24.24 -27.09 48.69
C ILE A 762 23.76 -28.29 49.51
N SER A 763 22.44 -28.47 49.66
CA SER A 763 21.89 -29.64 50.37
C SER A 763 22.17 -30.96 49.65
N LYS A 764 22.04 -31.00 48.30
CA LYS A 764 22.41 -32.18 47.50
C LYS A 764 23.91 -32.49 47.56
N ALA A 765 24.76 -31.45 47.58
CA ALA A 765 26.21 -31.64 47.74
C ALA A 765 26.60 -32.08 49.14
N ALA A 766 25.79 -31.77 50.17
CA ALA A 766 25.99 -32.26 51.54
C ALA A 766 25.56 -33.71 51.65
N THR A 767 24.44 -34.13 51.08
CA THR A 767 23.97 -35.52 51.10
C THR A 767 24.93 -36.43 50.34
N THR A 768 25.52 -36.04 49.27
CA THR A 768 26.52 -36.82 48.51
C THR A 768 27.84 -36.95 49.30
N ARG A 769 28.24 -35.94 50.08
CA ARG A 769 29.40 -36.03 50.98
C ARG A 769 29.18 -36.99 52.18
N ASP A 770 27.95 -36.99 52.70
CA ASP A 770 27.62 -37.92 53.80
C ASP A 770 27.55 -39.38 53.32
N GLU A 771 27.07 -39.62 52.08
CA GLU A 771 27.09 -40.97 51.47
C GLU A 771 28.53 -41.44 51.14
N GLU A 772 29.40 -40.55 50.61
CA GLU A 772 30.83 -40.86 50.42
C GLU A 772 31.57 -41.09 51.72
N HIS A 773 31.24 -40.40 52.82
CA HIS A 773 31.83 -40.62 54.13
C HIS A 773 31.39 -41.94 54.73
N VAL A 774 30.16 -42.36 54.51
CA VAL A 774 29.65 -43.66 54.99
C VAL A 774 30.27 -44.84 54.20
N GLU A 775 30.46 -44.65 52.87
CA GLU A 775 31.18 -45.67 52.07
C GLU A 775 32.65 -45.77 52.43
N LEU A 776 33.36 -44.70 52.72
CA LEU A 776 34.75 -44.71 53.19
C LEU A 776 34.88 -45.29 54.53
N GLN A 777 33.95 -45.05 55.47
CA GLN A 777 33.95 -45.71 56.80
C GLN A 777 33.67 -47.20 56.70
N ASN A 778 32.80 -47.64 55.79
CA ASN A 778 32.55 -49.07 55.54
C ASN A 778 33.74 -49.76 54.86
N GLN A 779 34.55 -49.09 54.07
CA GLN A 779 35.77 -49.59 53.47
C GLN A 779 36.91 -49.66 54.50
N ILE A 780 36.98 -48.75 55.47
CA ILE A 780 37.97 -48.76 56.55
C ILE A 780 37.65 -49.86 57.58
N ASN A 781 36.39 -50.21 57.80
CA ASN A 781 35.99 -51.29 58.71
C ASN A 781 36.08 -52.71 58.09
N GLN A 782 36.37 -52.83 56.79
CA GLN A 782 36.58 -54.09 56.06
C GLN A 782 38.07 -54.37 55.76
N SER A 783 38.98 -53.45 56.08
CA SER A 783 40.43 -53.63 56.01
C SER A 783 40.99 -53.81 57.45
#